data_882051da8043ab08bd1a878c44f974e2
#
_entry.id   882051da8043ab08bd1a878c44f974e2
#
_cell.length_a   1.000
_cell.length_b   1.000
_cell.length_c   1.000
_cell.angle_alpha   90.00
_cell.angle_beta   90.00
_cell.angle_gamma   90.00
#
_symmetry.space_group_name_H-M   'P 1'
#
loop_
_entity.id
_entity.type
_entity.pdbx_description
1 polymer ?
#
loop_
_entity_poly.entity_id
_entity_poly.type
_entity_poly.pdbx_seq_one_letter_code
_entity_poly.pdbx_strand_id
1 'polypeptide(L)'
;MTNLKNFRNSILFFIILFFLPALPFALPGSPIKVHFLDNGMQVITKEEHSKNLIAINIYVKGGSRTETPELSGLSHYYEHLIFRGGTDKQAELETRKAFQSLGQFFGYTSEDVTCYYMVAPKENLDEALWRYVDVVMDLKVTQKKIETERQVVIEEYNMDEDRPDNAVWQLLEKNAFLVHPYGQTIIGSREVIKTANLDRFKTFYQERYVPNQMVMAVVGDFNTEEMMAKIKSLFGKYPKGKESFESGKVEPEQTKFRQAFKRMKTGSSNLCIGFHIPEATHPDIPALDVLKVILTRGESSRLYQVLKKENNLVHFVNSYVDQRRDPGLFEIYAQLDPGNDRKVVEIIFKELSRLWQEEVSKEELEKARSQIENSYHFDNQTYISQAQRLSYYAANSDLLLESSYLDRIRNTTPSDIKRVAVKYLKPVNAILASVKPEDAKDSDFSDLADKYSSLLPALTEISKKTKPEKMVLSNGLTILLKEDHSSKTIALEGYIKGGVWLEEEKNAGINNFTAEMLLKGTKDYSADELAQKIDSLGIDLNTQTTLDYSRLSLLTTLETFKDGLNLVTQVLFYPIFSEKELEKKRTDIIAQIQRVKDLSYDLTNQEFAKKIYNKSPYKRSILGNEETIKLLSSEDLKKFHSQTFVPPNIILSFVGDFNTEEMENLIKSNFEKIPFSPAPIVSLIDEPSQKKEKSLIIPEEKLQVTFNLGRMGVSITHPDFLPLKLVERILSSRLFFKYVYEEGMAYRMWTYMQSRLGSAPFTFEMGVSPENFSKAKNGIINEVKTLLKSSLPDKEVETAKANLISGFYLSQQTNTDQAKTMAFYELSGLGYLYGENYPELVNKVKTSEIMKMAKKYLDPEKFTLVAVGKLEKKE
;
A
#
# COMPACT_ATOMS: atom_id res chain seq x y z
N MET A 1 -16.75 -22.54 -6.68
CA MET A 1 -16.87 -21.76 -7.94
C MET A 1 -17.43 -20.34 -7.75
N THR A 2 -17.93 -19.97 -6.58
CA THR A 2 -18.54 -18.65 -6.33
C THR A 2 -17.57 -17.63 -5.71
N ASN A 3 -16.48 -18.04 -5.09
CA ASN A 3 -15.55 -17.14 -4.40
C ASN A 3 -14.38 -16.59 -5.26
N LEU A 4 -14.04 -17.27 -6.34
CA LEU A 4 -12.99 -16.79 -7.27
C LEU A 4 -13.47 -15.67 -8.21
N LYS A 5 -14.77 -15.54 -8.44
CA LYS A 5 -15.33 -14.41 -9.19
C LYS A 5 -15.28 -13.10 -8.39
N ASN A 6 -15.43 -13.17 -7.08
CA ASN A 6 -15.42 -11.97 -6.23
C ASN A 6 -14.00 -11.40 -6.01
N PHE A 7 -12.98 -12.24 -5.94
CA PHE A 7 -11.60 -11.79 -5.78
C PHE A 7 -11.03 -11.16 -7.06
N ARG A 8 -11.41 -11.71 -8.23
CA ARG A 8 -11.00 -11.14 -9.53
C ARG A 8 -11.72 -9.84 -9.86
N ASN A 9 -12.96 -9.68 -9.40
CA ASN A 9 -13.72 -8.44 -9.52
C ASN A 9 -13.23 -7.34 -8.57
N SER A 10 -12.68 -7.69 -7.40
CA SER A 10 -12.12 -6.70 -6.46
C SER A 10 -10.82 -6.08 -6.97
N ILE A 11 -9.96 -6.84 -7.63
CA ILE A 11 -8.72 -6.31 -8.24
C ILE A 11 -9.02 -5.51 -9.52
N LEU A 12 -10.01 -5.93 -10.31
CA LEU A 12 -10.47 -5.15 -11.47
C LEU A 12 -11.18 -3.85 -11.03
N PHE A 13 -11.83 -3.86 -9.87
CA PHE A 13 -12.59 -2.73 -9.33
C PHE A 13 -11.66 -1.59 -8.85
N PHE A 14 -10.45 -1.90 -8.37
CA PHE A 14 -9.50 -0.88 -7.88
C PHE A 14 -8.85 -0.06 -8.99
N ILE A 15 -8.69 -0.62 -10.17
CA ILE A 15 -8.14 0.10 -11.34
C ILE A 15 -9.19 1.00 -12.01
N ILE A 16 -10.49 0.70 -11.82
CA ILE A 16 -11.61 1.48 -12.41
C ILE A 16 -11.91 2.77 -11.65
N LEU A 17 -11.44 2.93 -10.40
CA LEU A 17 -11.90 4.00 -9.50
C LEU A 17 -11.29 5.38 -9.72
N PHE A 18 -10.32 5.54 -10.59
CA PHE A 18 -9.66 6.85 -10.73
C PHE A 18 -10.14 7.73 -11.91
N PHE A 19 -11.00 7.24 -12.85
CA PHE A 19 -11.22 7.97 -14.09
C PHE A 19 -12.63 7.91 -14.72
N LEU A 20 -13.68 7.59 -13.96
CA LEU A 20 -15.03 7.83 -14.46
C LEU A 20 -15.57 9.12 -13.84
N PRO A 21 -16.09 10.09 -14.61
CA PRO A 21 -16.80 11.21 -14.04
C PRO A 21 -18.06 10.69 -13.33
N ALA A 22 -18.10 10.82 -12.02
CA ALA A 22 -19.28 10.82 -11.16
C ALA A 22 -20.20 9.58 -11.14
N LEU A 23 -19.69 8.36 -11.29
CA LEU A 23 -20.47 7.21 -10.84
C LEU A 23 -20.20 6.98 -9.35
N PRO A 24 -21.25 6.90 -8.50
CA PRO A 24 -21.08 6.60 -7.09
C PRO A 24 -20.47 5.20 -6.93
N PHE A 25 -19.40 5.12 -6.16
CA PHE A 25 -18.76 3.86 -5.81
C PHE A 25 -19.34 3.36 -4.50
N ALA A 26 -19.89 2.16 -4.50
CA ALA A 26 -20.32 1.48 -3.29
C ALA A 26 -19.23 0.48 -2.86
N LEU A 27 -18.85 0.52 -1.59
CA LEU A 27 -18.02 -0.54 -1.01
C LEU A 27 -18.80 -1.85 -1.04
N PRO A 28 -18.25 -2.97 -1.56
CA PRO A 28 -18.99 -4.23 -1.70
C PRO A 28 -19.62 -4.67 -0.38
N GLY A 29 -20.95 -4.81 -0.37
CA GLY A 29 -21.70 -5.22 0.84
C GLY A 29 -21.91 -4.14 1.91
N SER A 30 -21.48 -2.89 1.68
CA SER A 30 -21.61 -1.76 2.60
C SER A 30 -22.64 -0.73 2.12
N PRO A 31 -23.40 -0.09 3.03
CA PRO A 31 -24.29 1.04 2.69
C PRO A 31 -23.52 2.33 2.35
N ILE A 32 -22.18 2.32 2.39
CA ILE A 32 -21.33 3.49 2.15
C ILE A 32 -21.12 3.67 0.65
N LYS A 33 -21.41 4.89 0.14
CA LYS A 33 -21.16 5.29 -1.24
C LYS A 33 -20.16 6.45 -1.29
N VAL A 34 -19.23 6.39 -2.22
CA VAL A 34 -18.21 7.42 -2.43
C VAL A 34 -18.47 8.12 -3.75
N HIS A 35 -18.47 9.45 -3.71
CA HIS A 35 -18.72 10.31 -4.86
C HIS A 35 -17.59 11.32 -5.01
N PHE A 36 -17.34 11.75 -6.23
CA PHE A 36 -16.42 12.86 -6.50
C PHE A 36 -17.18 13.93 -7.32
N LEU A 37 -17.08 15.18 -6.89
CA LEU A 37 -17.58 16.30 -7.67
C LEU A 37 -16.57 16.66 -8.76
N ASP A 38 -17.05 17.35 -9.82
CA ASP A 38 -16.19 17.76 -10.94
C ASP A 38 -15.00 18.64 -10.51
N ASN A 39 -15.12 19.36 -9.38
CA ASN A 39 -14.05 20.16 -8.78
C ASN A 39 -13.11 19.37 -7.85
N GLY A 40 -13.23 18.05 -7.82
CA GLY A 40 -12.35 17.15 -7.07
C GLY A 40 -12.71 16.94 -5.59
N MET A 41 -13.82 17.48 -5.10
CA MET A 41 -14.29 17.22 -3.74
C MET A 41 -14.74 15.78 -3.60
N GLN A 42 -14.24 15.09 -2.57
CA GLN A 42 -14.68 13.75 -2.22
C GLN A 42 -15.86 13.84 -1.25
N VAL A 43 -16.96 13.14 -1.57
CA VAL A 43 -18.16 13.06 -0.74
C VAL A 43 -18.48 11.61 -0.44
N ILE A 44 -18.68 11.29 0.84
CA ILE A 44 -19.05 9.97 1.32
C ILE A 44 -20.45 10.05 1.88
N THR A 45 -21.35 9.17 1.43
CA THR A 45 -22.71 9.10 1.94
C THR A 45 -23.00 7.74 2.54
N LYS A 46 -23.70 7.75 3.68
CA LYS A 46 -24.24 6.56 4.33
C LYS A 46 -25.67 6.84 4.77
N GLU A 47 -26.64 6.27 4.08
CA GLU A 47 -28.05 6.35 4.48
C GLU A 47 -28.30 5.46 5.69
N GLU A 48 -28.94 6.05 6.71
CA GLU A 48 -29.28 5.38 7.97
C GLU A 48 -30.56 6.02 8.53
N HIS A 49 -31.67 5.29 8.48
CA HIS A 49 -33.01 5.84 8.78
C HIS A 49 -33.49 5.53 10.20
N SER A 50 -32.61 5.07 11.08
CA SER A 50 -32.99 4.69 12.46
C SER A 50 -33.22 5.88 13.40
N LYS A 51 -32.77 7.09 13.02
CA LYS A 51 -32.90 8.33 13.79
C LYS A 51 -33.25 9.48 12.85
N ASN A 52 -34.10 10.41 13.27
CA ASN A 52 -34.48 11.60 12.50
C ASN A 52 -33.38 12.69 12.54
N LEU A 53 -32.12 12.30 12.28
CA LEU A 53 -30.95 13.15 12.34
C LEU A 53 -30.07 12.96 11.10
N ILE A 54 -29.30 14.01 10.79
CA ILE A 54 -28.25 13.98 9.78
C ILE A 54 -26.99 14.58 10.38
N ALA A 55 -25.87 13.87 10.27
CA ALA A 55 -24.54 14.35 10.59
C ALA A 55 -23.75 14.63 9.31
N ILE A 56 -23.13 15.80 9.24
CA ILE A 56 -22.29 16.24 8.15
C ILE A 56 -20.93 16.59 8.73
N ASN A 57 -19.87 16.01 8.19
CA ASN A 57 -18.50 16.29 8.57
C ASN A 57 -17.69 16.73 7.36
N ILE A 58 -16.96 17.83 7.45
CA ILE A 58 -15.99 18.27 6.46
C ILE A 58 -14.61 18.28 7.09
N TYR A 59 -13.67 17.56 6.48
CA TYR A 59 -12.25 17.65 6.75
C TYR A 59 -11.56 18.49 5.66
N VAL A 60 -10.91 19.56 6.09
CA VAL A 60 -9.94 20.31 5.29
C VAL A 60 -8.58 19.68 5.54
N LYS A 61 -7.98 19.08 4.50
CA LYS A 61 -6.70 18.37 4.62
C LYS A 61 -5.56 19.33 4.92
N GLY A 62 -4.65 18.89 5.80
CA GLY A 62 -3.39 19.55 5.99
C GLY A 62 -3.08 20.03 7.41
N GLY A 63 -4.00 20.46 8.24
CA GLY A 63 -3.78 20.88 9.62
C GLY A 63 -2.47 21.64 9.88
N SER A 64 -1.92 21.54 11.10
CA SER A 64 -0.63 22.16 11.44
C SER A 64 0.57 21.53 10.73
N ARG A 65 0.46 20.28 10.28
CA ARG A 65 1.50 19.52 9.53
C ARG A 65 1.99 20.27 8.29
N THR A 66 1.13 21.02 7.65
CA THR A 66 1.42 21.70 6.39
C THR A 66 1.76 23.18 6.57
N GLU A 67 1.86 23.64 7.81
CA GLU A 67 2.22 25.02 8.13
C GLU A 67 3.74 25.20 8.10
N THR A 68 4.17 26.28 7.46
CA THR A 68 5.54 26.75 7.61
C THR A 68 5.68 27.50 8.95
N PRO A 69 6.89 27.75 9.45
CA PRO A 69 7.07 28.52 10.69
C PRO A 69 6.36 29.89 10.68
N GLU A 70 6.22 30.51 9.50
CA GLU A 70 5.54 31.81 9.33
C GLU A 70 4.01 31.68 9.36
N LEU A 71 3.47 30.46 9.17
CA LEU A 71 2.05 30.15 9.17
C LEU A 71 1.61 29.39 10.42
N SER A 72 2.53 29.11 11.35
CA SER A 72 2.30 28.26 12.52
C SER A 72 1.13 28.75 13.35
N GLY A 73 0.07 27.93 13.44
CA GLY A 73 -1.17 28.19 14.16
C GLY A 73 -2.28 28.83 13.31
N LEU A 74 -2.07 29.09 12.02
CA LEU A 74 -3.13 29.70 11.20
C LEU A 74 -4.29 28.76 10.91
N SER A 75 -4.09 27.44 10.86
CA SER A 75 -5.17 26.45 10.69
C SER A 75 -6.14 26.54 11.88
N HIS A 76 -5.62 26.54 13.08
CA HIS A 76 -6.40 26.68 14.32
C HIS A 76 -7.04 28.07 14.43
N TYR A 77 -6.29 29.12 14.18
CA TYR A 77 -6.83 30.47 14.23
C TYR A 77 -7.93 30.70 13.18
N TYR A 78 -7.81 30.08 11.99
CA TYR A 78 -8.86 30.15 10.97
C TYR A 78 -10.11 29.39 11.38
N GLU A 79 -9.98 28.29 12.11
CA GLU A 79 -11.09 27.56 12.72
C GLU A 79 -11.90 28.50 13.63
N HIS A 80 -11.27 29.25 14.51
CA HIS A 80 -11.92 30.27 15.36
C HIS A 80 -12.71 31.29 14.53
N LEU A 81 -12.14 31.77 13.43
CA LEU A 81 -12.82 32.73 12.56
C LEU A 81 -14.07 32.13 11.91
N ILE A 82 -14.07 30.85 11.55
CA ILE A 82 -15.24 30.12 11.05
C ILE A 82 -16.35 30.06 12.09
N PHE A 83 -16.03 29.80 13.35
CA PHE A 83 -17.01 29.79 14.44
C PHE A 83 -17.61 31.15 14.74
N ARG A 84 -16.93 32.24 14.44
CA ARG A 84 -17.57 33.57 14.48
C ARG A 84 -18.64 33.68 13.40
N GLY A 85 -18.48 33.01 12.28
CA GLY A 85 -19.40 33.10 11.15
C GLY A 85 -19.36 34.44 10.44
N GLY A 86 -20.43 34.74 9.71
CA GLY A 86 -20.62 35.96 8.91
C GLY A 86 -19.99 35.87 7.55
N THR A 87 -20.85 35.98 6.55
CA THR A 87 -20.50 36.02 5.12
C THR A 87 -21.11 37.27 4.50
N ASP A 88 -21.10 37.39 3.17
CA ASP A 88 -21.84 38.45 2.50
C ASP A 88 -23.38 38.23 2.52
N LYS A 89 -23.81 36.99 2.84
CA LYS A 89 -25.24 36.63 2.82
C LYS A 89 -25.86 36.54 4.24
N GLN A 90 -25.04 36.41 5.28
CA GLN A 90 -25.50 36.28 6.65
C GLN A 90 -24.57 37.00 7.63
N ALA A 91 -25.14 37.81 8.55
CA ALA A 91 -24.37 38.50 9.58
C ALA A 91 -23.86 37.54 10.65
N GLU A 92 -22.72 37.87 11.34
CA GLU A 92 -22.10 37.04 12.40
C GLU A 92 -23.12 36.59 13.48
N LEU A 93 -23.88 37.52 14.02
CA LEU A 93 -24.85 37.21 15.07
C LEU A 93 -26.01 36.33 14.56
N GLU A 94 -26.43 36.55 13.34
CA GLU A 94 -27.48 35.77 12.68
C GLU A 94 -26.99 34.31 12.44
N THR A 95 -25.79 34.15 11.91
CA THR A 95 -25.17 32.85 11.71
C THR A 95 -25.11 32.03 13.01
N ARG A 96 -24.65 32.67 14.08
CA ARG A 96 -24.51 32.01 15.37
C ARG A 96 -25.86 31.59 15.97
N LYS A 97 -26.86 32.48 15.92
CA LYS A 97 -28.22 32.16 16.36
C LYS A 97 -28.87 31.05 15.55
N ALA A 98 -28.65 31.07 14.23
CA ALA A 98 -29.17 30.04 13.33
C ALA A 98 -28.59 28.67 13.67
N PHE A 99 -27.28 28.54 13.82
CA PHE A 99 -26.69 27.25 14.20
C PHE A 99 -27.19 26.74 15.54
N GLN A 100 -27.40 27.59 16.53
CA GLN A 100 -27.97 27.19 17.81
C GLN A 100 -29.41 26.67 17.70
N SER A 101 -30.21 27.15 16.74
CA SER A 101 -31.59 26.73 16.54
C SER A 101 -31.73 25.54 15.57
N LEU A 102 -30.83 25.41 14.58
CA LEU A 102 -30.89 24.38 13.53
C LEU A 102 -30.27 23.05 13.96
N GLY A 103 -29.29 23.09 14.88
CA GLY A 103 -28.57 21.89 15.30
C GLY A 103 -27.32 22.19 16.12
N GLN A 104 -26.34 21.32 16.05
CA GLN A 104 -25.04 21.48 16.69
C GLN A 104 -23.97 21.71 15.61
N PHE A 105 -23.15 22.74 15.77
CA PHE A 105 -22.04 23.05 14.91
C PHE A 105 -20.77 23.17 15.73
N PHE A 106 -19.76 22.32 15.43
CA PHE A 106 -18.49 22.24 16.13
C PHE A 106 -17.34 22.00 15.13
N GLY A 107 -16.11 22.11 15.63
CA GLY A 107 -14.91 21.74 14.90
C GLY A 107 -13.71 21.65 15.81
N TYR A 108 -12.61 21.24 15.23
CA TYR A 108 -11.29 21.18 15.86
C TYR A 108 -10.20 21.15 14.76
N THR A 109 -9.01 21.54 15.18
CA THR A 109 -7.81 21.41 14.36
C THR A 109 -6.90 20.34 14.97
N SER A 110 -6.37 19.47 14.12
CA SER A 110 -5.31 18.52 14.45
C SER A 110 -4.08 18.80 13.57
N GLU A 111 -3.10 17.95 13.69
CA GLU A 111 -1.92 18.00 12.84
C GLU A 111 -2.25 17.80 11.37
N ASP A 112 -3.14 16.86 11.05
CA ASP A 112 -3.42 16.41 9.68
C ASP A 112 -4.64 17.08 9.04
N VAL A 113 -5.60 17.59 9.83
CA VAL A 113 -6.85 18.15 9.32
C VAL A 113 -7.38 19.29 10.18
N THR A 114 -8.15 20.20 9.58
CA THR A 114 -9.11 21.02 10.29
C THR A 114 -10.51 20.47 10.04
N CYS A 115 -11.23 20.14 11.10
CA CYS A 115 -12.54 19.52 11.09
C CYS A 115 -13.64 20.52 11.35
N TYR A 116 -14.69 20.47 10.56
CA TYR A 116 -15.96 21.12 10.85
C TYR A 116 -17.06 20.07 10.78
N TYR A 117 -17.96 20.05 11.75
CA TYR A 117 -19.07 19.13 11.71
C TYR A 117 -20.35 19.72 12.23
N MET A 118 -21.44 19.20 11.69
CA MET A 118 -22.80 19.62 12.04
C MET A 118 -23.69 18.40 12.25
N VAL A 119 -24.53 18.44 13.28
CA VAL A 119 -25.60 17.48 13.49
C VAL A 119 -26.91 18.26 13.56
N ALA A 120 -27.88 17.93 12.70
CA ALA A 120 -29.17 18.60 12.64
C ALA A 120 -30.32 17.59 12.49
N PRO A 121 -31.53 17.92 12.99
CA PRO A 121 -32.75 17.22 12.61
C PRO A 121 -32.94 17.25 11.08
N LYS A 122 -33.50 16.20 10.52
CA LYS A 122 -33.74 16.04 9.08
C LYS A 122 -34.54 17.21 8.47
N GLU A 123 -35.54 17.68 9.20
CA GLU A 123 -36.39 18.82 8.79
C GLU A 123 -35.63 20.15 8.64
N ASN A 124 -34.50 20.29 9.33
CA ASN A 124 -33.66 21.49 9.26
C ASN A 124 -32.55 21.39 8.20
N LEU A 125 -32.44 20.27 7.50
CA LEU A 125 -31.30 19.95 6.63
C LEU A 125 -30.97 21.05 5.64
N ASP A 126 -31.94 21.53 4.90
CA ASP A 126 -31.70 22.44 3.77
C ASP A 126 -31.13 23.78 4.22
N GLU A 127 -31.69 24.35 5.28
CA GLU A 127 -31.19 25.59 5.85
C GLU A 127 -29.84 25.39 6.55
N ALA A 128 -29.71 24.32 7.31
CA ALA A 128 -28.50 23.99 8.05
C ALA A 128 -27.33 23.72 7.07
N LEU A 129 -27.52 22.91 6.05
CA LEU A 129 -26.49 22.58 5.04
C LEU A 129 -26.08 23.85 4.26
N TRP A 130 -27.05 24.66 3.82
CA TRP A 130 -26.75 25.90 3.12
C TRP A 130 -25.89 26.83 3.97
N ARG A 131 -26.29 27.10 5.22
CA ARG A 131 -25.55 27.99 6.14
C ARG A 131 -24.16 27.47 6.46
N TYR A 132 -24.08 26.16 6.64
CA TYR A 132 -22.82 25.48 6.94
C TYR A 132 -21.82 25.62 5.80
N VAL A 133 -22.26 25.35 4.56
CA VAL A 133 -21.41 25.49 3.37
C VAL A 133 -21.03 26.96 3.15
N ASP A 134 -21.96 27.89 3.32
CA ASP A 134 -21.72 29.33 3.13
C ASP A 134 -20.65 29.84 4.14
N VAL A 135 -20.69 29.38 5.39
CA VAL A 135 -19.67 29.78 6.39
C VAL A 135 -18.31 29.14 6.10
N VAL A 136 -18.25 27.86 5.75
CA VAL A 136 -16.99 27.18 5.46
C VAL A 136 -16.35 27.70 4.18
N MET A 137 -17.15 28.00 3.15
CA MET A 137 -16.66 28.31 1.80
C MET A 137 -16.68 29.80 1.45
N ASP A 138 -17.44 30.64 2.12
CA ASP A 138 -17.63 32.07 1.78
C ASP A 138 -17.41 32.99 3.00
N LEU A 139 -16.62 32.55 4.01
CA LEU A 139 -16.38 33.32 5.21
C LEU A 139 -15.82 34.71 4.89
N LYS A 140 -16.46 35.74 5.42
CA LYS A 140 -15.98 37.13 5.30
C LYS A 140 -15.01 37.44 6.43
N VAL A 141 -13.72 37.30 6.18
CA VAL A 141 -12.68 37.71 7.12
C VAL A 141 -12.44 39.20 7.00
N THR A 142 -12.45 39.89 8.15
CA THR A 142 -12.15 41.31 8.24
C THR A 142 -11.06 41.54 9.27
N GLN A 143 -10.31 42.69 9.18
CA GLN A 143 -9.27 43.03 10.15
C GLN A 143 -9.84 43.08 11.59
N LYS A 144 -11.04 43.65 11.75
CA LYS A 144 -11.73 43.71 13.06
C LYS A 144 -12.01 42.30 13.65
N LYS A 145 -12.44 41.32 12.81
CA LYS A 145 -12.65 39.94 13.26
C LYS A 145 -11.35 39.31 13.75
N ILE A 146 -10.28 39.48 12.96
CA ILE A 146 -8.95 38.98 13.33
C ILE A 146 -8.51 39.56 14.67
N GLU A 147 -8.62 40.86 14.86
CA GLU A 147 -8.19 41.51 16.09
C GLU A 147 -8.99 41.08 17.31
N THR A 148 -10.31 40.93 17.15
CA THR A 148 -11.17 40.44 18.25
C THR A 148 -10.86 38.98 18.60
N GLU A 149 -10.71 38.08 17.59
CA GLU A 149 -10.44 36.68 17.83
C GLU A 149 -8.98 36.43 18.28
N ARG A 150 -8.05 37.31 17.89
CA ARG A 150 -6.66 37.26 18.36
C ARG A 150 -6.56 37.24 19.90
N GLN A 151 -7.37 38.04 20.58
CA GLN A 151 -7.38 38.02 22.03
C GLN A 151 -7.84 36.66 22.58
N VAL A 152 -8.86 36.09 21.99
CA VAL A 152 -9.38 34.76 22.38
C VAL A 152 -8.33 33.68 22.20
N VAL A 153 -7.67 33.62 21.02
CA VAL A 153 -6.60 32.65 20.73
C VAL A 153 -5.37 32.87 21.64
N ILE A 154 -5.05 34.13 22.00
CA ILE A 154 -3.95 34.42 22.96
C ILE A 154 -4.31 33.92 24.35
N GLU A 155 -5.58 34.10 24.80
CA GLU A 155 -6.02 33.61 26.09
C GLU A 155 -6.02 32.06 26.12
N GLU A 156 -6.42 31.40 25.04
CA GLU A 156 -6.31 29.94 24.91
C GLU A 156 -4.85 29.48 24.95
N TYR A 157 -3.95 30.19 24.22
CA TYR A 157 -2.51 29.94 24.29
C TYR A 157 -1.98 30.04 25.73
N ASN A 158 -2.37 31.09 26.47
CA ASN A 158 -1.96 31.28 27.88
C ASN A 158 -2.52 30.11 28.75
N MET A 159 -3.78 29.75 28.58
CA MET A 159 -4.40 28.64 29.31
C MET A 159 -3.68 27.30 29.04
N ASP A 160 -3.29 27.03 27.78
CA ASP A 160 -2.57 25.82 27.42
C ASP A 160 -1.15 25.77 28.01
N GLU A 161 -0.46 26.91 28.04
CA GLU A 161 0.87 27.01 28.66
C GLU A 161 0.81 26.81 30.20
N ASP A 162 -0.31 27.17 30.84
CA ASP A 162 -0.49 27.04 32.29
C ASP A 162 -0.91 25.61 32.72
N ARG A 163 -1.24 24.73 31.77
CA ARG A 163 -1.69 23.36 32.04
C ARG A 163 -0.54 22.35 32.01
N PRO A 164 -0.18 21.73 33.17
CA PRO A 164 0.93 20.78 33.23
C PRO A 164 0.69 19.51 32.39
N ASP A 165 -0.57 19.07 32.29
CA ASP A 165 -0.97 17.93 31.48
C ASP A 165 -0.81 18.20 29.97
N ASN A 166 -1.12 19.41 29.49
CA ASN A 166 -0.91 19.82 28.11
C ASN A 166 0.58 20.05 27.80
N ALA A 167 1.27 20.71 28.74
CA ALA A 167 2.70 21.00 28.60
C ALA A 167 3.58 19.74 28.43
N VAL A 168 3.20 18.58 29.00
CA VAL A 168 3.98 17.35 28.83
C VAL A 168 3.85 16.78 27.43
N TRP A 169 2.65 16.88 26.80
CA TRP A 169 2.44 16.46 25.41
C TRP A 169 3.23 17.34 24.43
N GLN A 170 3.13 18.65 24.58
CA GLN A 170 3.92 19.60 23.77
C GLN A 170 5.43 19.37 23.93
N LEU A 171 5.88 19.06 25.14
CA LEU A 171 7.28 18.75 25.41
C LEU A 171 7.71 17.44 24.74
N LEU A 172 6.83 16.42 24.76
CA LEU A 172 7.05 15.14 24.07
C LEU A 172 7.20 15.35 22.57
N GLU A 173 6.19 15.96 21.94
CA GLU A 173 6.15 16.15 20.48
C GLU A 173 7.35 16.95 19.97
N LYS A 174 7.68 18.06 20.64
CA LYS A 174 8.84 18.89 20.31
C LYS A 174 10.16 18.13 20.34
N ASN A 175 10.31 17.11 21.20
CA ASN A 175 11.51 16.29 21.34
C ASN A 175 11.44 14.99 20.55
N ALA A 176 10.25 14.55 20.14
CA ALA A 176 10.06 13.44 19.24
C ALA A 176 10.34 13.89 17.79
N PHE A 177 9.75 14.97 17.35
CA PHE A 177 9.83 15.46 15.98
C PHE A 177 10.75 16.68 15.89
N LEU A 178 12.05 16.44 15.60
CA LEU A 178 13.05 17.50 15.51
C LEU A 178 13.06 18.20 14.16
N VAL A 179 12.58 17.52 13.12
CA VAL A 179 12.57 17.97 11.72
C VAL A 179 11.16 18.04 11.16
N HIS A 180 10.32 17.04 11.49
CA HIS A 180 8.95 16.97 11.00
C HIS A 180 8.06 18.04 11.67
N PRO A 181 7.08 18.65 10.94
CA PRO A 181 6.19 19.67 11.50
C PRO A 181 5.32 19.21 12.68
N TYR A 182 5.16 17.92 12.93
CA TYR A 182 4.49 17.40 14.13
C TYR A 182 5.14 17.84 15.45
N GLY A 183 6.37 18.34 15.42
CA GLY A 183 7.01 18.98 16.58
C GLY A 183 6.53 20.41 16.88
N GLN A 184 5.60 20.97 16.07
CA GLN A 184 4.96 22.26 16.29
C GLN A 184 3.62 22.07 17.00
N THR A 185 3.26 22.99 17.88
CA THR A 185 1.95 22.96 18.54
C THR A 185 0.84 23.35 17.57
N ILE A 186 -0.34 22.78 17.71
CA ILE A 186 -1.53 23.09 16.87
C ILE A 186 -1.92 24.55 17.00
N ILE A 187 -1.88 25.09 18.22
CA ILE A 187 -2.18 26.51 18.47
C ILE A 187 -1.12 27.43 17.86
N GLY A 188 0.07 26.92 17.60
CA GLY A 188 1.13 27.56 16.86
C GLY A 188 1.98 28.56 17.64
N SER A 189 2.66 29.42 16.90
CA SER A 189 3.59 30.40 17.44
C SER A 189 2.86 31.66 17.95
N ARG A 190 3.12 32.02 19.19
CA ARG A 190 2.59 33.27 19.78
C ARG A 190 2.90 34.53 18.95
N GLU A 191 4.06 34.54 18.32
CA GLU A 191 4.47 35.64 17.45
C GLU A 191 3.65 35.72 16.18
N VAL A 192 3.37 34.55 15.55
CA VAL A 192 2.50 34.46 14.36
C VAL A 192 1.08 34.90 14.72
N ILE A 193 0.52 34.43 15.83
CA ILE A 193 -0.82 34.81 16.31
C ILE A 193 -0.89 36.36 16.48
N LYS A 194 0.12 36.98 17.09
CA LYS A 194 0.15 38.44 17.30
C LYS A 194 0.27 39.24 16.01
N THR A 195 0.99 38.74 15.01
CA THR A 195 1.35 39.51 13.81
C THR A 195 0.49 39.15 12.58
N ALA A 196 -0.31 38.07 12.64
CA ALA A 196 -1.18 37.67 11.55
C ALA A 196 -2.14 38.79 11.14
N ASN A 197 -2.19 39.11 9.85
CA ASN A 197 -2.99 40.16 9.25
C ASN A 197 -3.96 39.66 8.21
N LEU A 198 -4.86 40.52 7.71
CA LEU A 198 -5.91 40.16 6.79
C LEU A 198 -5.39 39.50 5.49
N ASP A 199 -4.27 39.99 4.95
CA ASP A 199 -3.72 39.46 3.68
C ASP A 199 -3.18 38.03 3.87
N ARG A 200 -2.54 37.73 5.01
CA ARG A 200 -2.07 36.41 5.36
C ARG A 200 -3.23 35.42 5.51
N PHE A 201 -4.32 35.82 6.18
CA PHE A 201 -5.52 34.99 6.29
C PHE A 201 -6.22 34.76 4.96
N LYS A 202 -6.31 35.78 4.08
CA LYS A 202 -6.90 35.63 2.74
C LYS A 202 -6.08 34.65 1.89
N THR A 203 -4.75 34.78 1.87
CA THR A 203 -3.88 33.85 1.13
C THR A 203 -4.02 32.42 1.65
N PHE A 204 -3.94 32.26 2.97
CA PHE A 204 -4.11 30.96 3.61
C PHE A 204 -5.43 30.28 3.22
N TYR A 205 -6.52 31.02 3.29
CA TYR A 205 -7.85 30.51 2.92
C TYR A 205 -7.96 30.12 1.44
N GLN A 206 -7.55 31.02 0.54
CA GLN A 206 -7.61 30.78 -0.90
C GLN A 206 -6.80 29.56 -1.36
N GLU A 207 -5.74 29.24 -0.65
CA GLU A 207 -4.90 28.09 -0.96
C GLU A 207 -5.45 26.78 -0.40
N ARG A 208 -6.11 26.79 0.77
CA ARG A 208 -6.44 25.58 1.53
C ARG A 208 -7.91 25.21 1.52
N TYR A 209 -8.81 26.20 1.51
CA TYR A 209 -10.27 25.97 1.53
C TYR A 209 -10.81 25.82 0.11
N VAL A 210 -10.34 24.81 -0.58
CA VAL A 210 -10.69 24.47 -1.95
C VAL A 210 -11.25 23.03 -2.02
N PRO A 211 -12.24 22.75 -2.89
CA PRO A 211 -12.97 21.48 -2.86
C PRO A 211 -12.10 20.22 -2.91
N ASN A 212 -11.07 20.20 -3.73
CA ASN A 212 -10.17 19.04 -3.85
C ASN A 212 -9.26 18.79 -2.62
N GLN A 213 -9.20 19.74 -1.69
CA GLN A 213 -8.55 19.58 -0.39
C GLN A 213 -9.55 19.21 0.72
N MET A 214 -10.81 18.92 0.36
CA MET A 214 -11.85 18.61 1.32
C MET A 214 -12.39 17.19 1.14
N VAL A 215 -12.74 16.57 2.27
CA VAL A 215 -13.53 15.34 2.32
C VAL A 215 -14.77 15.65 3.13
N MET A 216 -15.96 15.37 2.55
CA MET A 216 -17.22 15.46 3.23
C MET A 216 -17.77 14.06 3.48
N ALA A 217 -18.20 13.76 4.70
CA ALA A 217 -19.02 12.58 4.97
C ALA A 217 -20.40 13.01 5.49
N VAL A 218 -21.43 12.36 4.97
CA VAL A 218 -22.83 12.57 5.39
C VAL A 218 -23.41 11.24 5.83
N VAL A 219 -23.90 11.17 7.07
CA VAL A 219 -24.51 9.97 7.66
C VAL A 219 -25.85 10.35 8.24
N GLY A 220 -26.91 9.60 7.97
CA GLY A 220 -28.20 9.83 8.58
C GLY A 220 -29.40 9.57 7.69
N ASP A 221 -30.55 10.17 8.08
CA ASP A 221 -31.85 9.98 7.43
C ASP A 221 -32.06 10.93 6.23
N PHE A 222 -31.53 10.53 5.10
CA PHE A 222 -31.68 11.25 3.82
C PHE A 222 -31.72 10.28 2.65
N ASN A 223 -32.12 10.75 1.47
CA ASN A 223 -31.93 10.05 0.20
C ASN A 223 -30.61 10.51 -0.43
N THR A 224 -29.74 9.56 -0.83
CA THR A 224 -28.41 9.87 -1.38
C THR A 224 -28.45 10.71 -2.65
N GLU A 225 -29.38 10.44 -3.58
CA GLU A 225 -29.45 11.17 -4.86
C GLU A 225 -29.84 12.63 -4.63
N GLU A 226 -30.84 12.87 -3.77
CA GLU A 226 -31.26 14.21 -3.39
C GLU A 226 -30.17 14.96 -2.64
N MET A 227 -29.49 14.30 -1.70
CA MET A 227 -28.36 14.87 -0.95
C MET A 227 -27.23 15.27 -1.88
N MET A 228 -26.84 14.39 -2.81
CA MET A 228 -25.78 14.69 -3.78
C MET A 228 -26.16 15.83 -4.72
N ALA A 229 -27.42 15.93 -5.12
CA ALA A 229 -27.90 17.07 -5.92
C ALA A 229 -27.75 18.40 -5.14
N LYS A 230 -28.10 18.41 -3.84
CA LYS A 230 -27.92 19.59 -2.96
C LYS A 230 -26.44 19.93 -2.78
N ILE A 231 -25.59 18.95 -2.47
CA ILE A 231 -24.14 19.14 -2.31
C ILE A 231 -23.53 19.66 -3.61
N LYS A 232 -23.86 19.08 -4.76
CA LYS A 232 -23.39 19.53 -6.07
C LYS A 232 -23.82 20.97 -6.39
N SER A 233 -25.04 21.35 -6.03
CA SER A 233 -25.54 22.72 -6.20
C SER A 233 -24.77 23.73 -5.33
N LEU A 234 -24.40 23.35 -4.11
CA LEU A 234 -23.72 24.23 -3.15
C LEU A 234 -22.22 24.33 -3.41
N PHE A 235 -21.55 23.20 -3.67
CA PHE A 235 -20.08 23.15 -3.84
C PHE A 235 -19.62 23.26 -5.29
N GLY A 236 -20.44 22.90 -6.28
CA GLY A 236 -20.04 22.85 -7.69
C GLY A 236 -19.57 24.18 -8.29
N LYS A 237 -19.96 25.31 -7.70
CA LYS A 237 -19.52 26.65 -8.13
C LYS A 237 -18.08 27.00 -7.75
N TYR A 238 -17.46 26.30 -6.78
CA TYR A 238 -16.09 26.57 -6.34
C TYR A 238 -15.09 25.84 -7.22
N PRO A 239 -14.04 26.53 -7.69
CA PRO A 239 -13.06 25.91 -8.57
C PRO A 239 -12.15 24.94 -7.80
N LYS A 240 -11.59 23.99 -8.53
CA LYS A 240 -10.51 23.14 -8.03
C LYS A 240 -9.29 24.01 -7.73
N GLY A 241 -8.67 23.82 -6.56
CA GLY A 241 -7.43 24.49 -6.16
C GLY A 241 -6.17 23.70 -6.58
N LYS A 242 -5.01 24.15 -6.10
CA LYS A 242 -3.74 23.42 -6.26
C LYS A 242 -3.82 22.03 -5.64
N GLU A 243 -2.97 21.11 -6.08
CA GLU A 243 -2.86 19.77 -5.51
C GLU A 243 -2.25 19.80 -4.11
N SER A 244 -2.35 18.68 -3.39
CA SER A 244 -2.11 18.54 -1.94
C SER A 244 -0.90 19.29 -1.39
N PHE A 245 -1.05 19.80 -0.17
CA PHE A 245 0.08 20.29 0.64
C PHE A 245 0.72 19.08 1.35
N GLU A 246 1.97 18.79 0.99
CA GLU A 246 2.78 17.79 1.69
C GLU A 246 3.80 18.52 2.59
N SER A 247 4.11 17.92 3.74
CA SER A 247 5.10 18.51 4.68
C SER A 247 6.50 18.59 4.04
N GLY A 248 6.78 17.67 3.12
CA GLY A 248 8.07 17.54 2.45
C GLY A 248 9.24 17.20 3.36
N LYS A 249 8.99 17.03 4.66
CA LYS A 249 10.01 16.71 5.67
C LYS A 249 9.74 15.33 6.26
N VAL A 250 10.78 14.54 6.41
CA VAL A 250 10.74 13.22 7.04
C VAL A 250 11.55 13.27 8.33
N GLU A 251 10.98 12.81 9.45
CA GLU A 251 11.72 12.68 10.69
C GLU A 251 12.76 11.58 10.55
N PRO A 252 14.05 11.82 10.82
CA PRO A 252 15.08 10.80 10.78
C PRO A 252 14.88 9.74 11.88
N GLU A 253 15.29 8.50 11.63
CA GLU A 253 15.22 7.42 12.61
C GLU A 253 15.95 7.79 13.90
N GLN A 254 15.31 7.60 15.04
CA GLN A 254 15.89 7.87 16.34
C GLN A 254 16.90 6.78 16.72
N THR A 255 18.12 7.16 17.04
CA THR A 255 19.23 6.26 17.34
C THR A 255 19.65 6.25 18.81
N LYS A 256 19.05 7.09 19.66
CA LYS A 256 19.36 7.18 21.09
C LYS A 256 18.14 7.62 21.88
N PHE A 257 18.07 7.21 23.13
CA PHE A 257 17.12 7.70 24.12
C PHE A 257 17.16 9.23 24.23
N ARG A 258 15.98 9.88 24.28
CA ARG A 258 15.84 11.32 24.49
C ARG A 258 15.07 11.54 25.79
N GLN A 259 15.41 12.62 26.51
CA GLN A 259 14.67 13.07 27.68
C GLN A 259 14.58 14.58 27.73
N ALA A 260 13.43 15.08 28.18
CA ALA A 260 13.14 16.51 28.30
C ALA A 260 12.35 16.81 29.56
N PHE A 261 12.63 17.94 30.20
CA PHE A 261 12.01 18.35 31.45
C PHE A 261 11.52 19.79 31.38
N LYS A 262 10.34 20.05 31.95
CA LYS A 262 9.81 21.42 32.16
C LYS A 262 9.41 21.55 33.64
N ARG A 263 9.70 22.70 34.23
CA ARG A 263 9.30 23.05 35.58
C ARG A 263 8.06 23.90 35.53
N MET A 264 7.08 23.58 36.36
CA MET A 264 5.83 24.33 36.45
C MET A 264 5.29 24.36 37.87
N LYS A 265 4.47 25.36 38.18
CA LYS A 265 3.74 25.42 39.44
C LYS A 265 2.62 24.33 39.42
N THR A 266 2.92 23.14 39.91
CA THR A 266 2.00 21.98 39.96
C THR A 266 2.24 21.19 41.24
N GLY A 267 1.25 20.45 41.71
CA GLY A 267 1.34 19.55 42.85
C GLY A 267 1.75 18.11 42.48
N SER A 268 1.74 17.74 41.21
CA SER A 268 2.05 16.39 40.72
C SER A 268 3.05 16.43 39.58
N SER A 269 3.77 15.32 39.35
CA SER A 269 4.54 15.11 38.14
C SER A 269 3.66 14.53 37.04
N ASN A 270 3.80 15.05 35.81
CA ASN A 270 3.21 14.50 34.61
C ASN A 270 4.33 13.96 33.72
N LEU A 271 4.27 12.68 33.40
CA LEU A 271 5.31 11.95 32.67
C LEU A 271 4.69 11.32 31.44
N CYS A 272 5.34 11.47 30.29
CA CYS A 272 4.97 10.78 29.07
C CYS A 272 6.22 10.14 28.42
N ILE A 273 6.10 8.90 28.02
CA ILE A 273 7.12 8.19 27.24
C ILE A 273 6.52 7.90 25.87
N GLY A 274 7.09 8.52 24.83
CA GLY A 274 6.71 8.29 23.43
C GLY A 274 7.70 7.40 22.71
N PHE A 275 7.21 6.67 21.71
CA PHE A 275 8.00 5.82 20.80
C PHE A 275 7.52 6.06 19.38
N HIS A 276 8.40 6.33 18.45
CA HIS A 276 8.00 6.45 17.04
C HIS A 276 7.40 5.16 16.52
N ILE A 277 6.26 5.29 15.85
CA ILE A 277 5.54 4.22 15.17
C ILE A 277 5.29 4.61 13.71
N PRO A 278 4.96 3.66 12.81
CA PRO A 278 4.69 3.98 11.42
C PRO A 278 3.38 4.75 11.24
N GLU A 279 3.16 5.21 10.02
CA GLU A 279 1.94 5.92 9.58
C GLU A 279 0.67 5.06 9.73
N ALA A 280 -0.51 5.72 9.76
CA ALA A 280 -1.82 5.09 9.98
C ALA A 280 -2.18 3.96 8.99
N THR A 281 -1.57 3.92 7.81
CA THR A 281 -1.80 2.87 6.80
C THR A 281 -1.00 1.59 7.02
N HIS A 282 -0.02 1.61 7.91
CA HIS A 282 0.91 0.50 8.12
C HIS A 282 0.21 -0.74 8.71
N PRO A 283 0.56 -1.97 8.27
CA PRO A 283 -0.05 -3.20 8.75
C PRO A 283 0.17 -3.50 10.24
N ASP A 284 1.16 -2.89 10.89
CA ASP A 284 1.45 -3.05 12.32
C ASP A 284 0.48 -2.26 13.24
N ILE A 285 -0.29 -1.31 12.72
CA ILE A 285 -1.17 -0.47 13.52
C ILE A 285 -2.21 -1.27 14.33
N PRO A 286 -2.91 -2.28 13.80
CA PRO A 286 -3.83 -3.09 14.61
C PRO A 286 -3.16 -3.80 15.79
N ALA A 287 -1.94 -4.29 15.61
CA ALA A 287 -1.19 -4.93 16.70
C ALA A 287 -0.77 -3.92 17.78
N LEU A 288 -0.43 -2.69 17.41
CA LEU A 288 -0.16 -1.59 18.34
C LEU A 288 -1.43 -1.17 19.09
N ASP A 289 -2.61 -1.15 18.43
CA ASP A 289 -3.90 -0.89 19.09
C ASP A 289 -4.24 -1.96 20.13
N VAL A 290 -4.00 -3.23 19.82
CA VAL A 290 -4.19 -4.32 20.79
C VAL A 290 -3.20 -4.20 21.94
N LEU A 291 -1.92 -3.92 21.66
CA LEU A 291 -0.88 -3.73 22.68
C LEU A 291 -1.20 -2.59 23.64
N LYS A 292 -1.71 -1.45 23.13
CA LYS A 292 -2.19 -0.34 23.94
C LYS A 292 -3.21 -0.80 24.97
N VAL A 293 -4.18 -1.60 24.54
CA VAL A 293 -5.24 -2.10 25.42
C VAL A 293 -4.70 -3.06 26.50
N ILE A 294 -3.80 -3.96 26.14
CA ILE A 294 -3.14 -4.88 27.08
C ILE A 294 -2.37 -4.12 28.16
N LEU A 295 -1.70 -3.04 27.79
CA LEU A 295 -0.86 -2.27 28.71
C LEU A 295 -1.67 -1.49 29.74
N THR A 296 -2.76 -0.81 29.34
CA THR A 296 -3.36 0.21 30.22
C THR A 296 -4.88 0.20 30.30
N ARG A 297 -5.60 -0.53 29.43
CA ARG A 297 -7.07 -0.42 29.43
C ARG A 297 -7.74 -1.30 30.46
N GLY A 298 -8.36 -0.64 31.44
CA GLY A 298 -9.07 -1.29 32.55
C GLY A 298 -8.14 -1.71 33.67
N GLU A 299 -8.76 -1.97 34.85
CA GLU A 299 -8.00 -2.25 36.06
C GLU A 299 -7.17 -3.55 36.01
N SER A 300 -7.47 -4.47 35.09
CA SER A 300 -6.75 -5.73 34.92
C SER A 300 -5.62 -5.65 33.89
N SER A 301 -5.31 -4.46 33.37
CA SER A 301 -4.21 -4.24 32.43
C SER A 301 -2.85 -4.23 33.14
N ARG A 302 -1.78 -4.56 32.41
CA ARG A 302 -0.45 -4.79 32.99
C ARG A 302 0.06 -3.61 33.80
N LEU A 303 0.12 -2.43 33.22
CA LEU A 303 0.66 -1.23 33.90
C LEU A 303 -0.26 -0.74 35.02
N TYR A 304 -1.59 -0.85 34.87
CA TYR A 304 -2.50 -0.49 35.97
C TYR A 304 -2.28 -1.38 37.17
N GLN A 305 -2.15 -2.71 37.00
CA GLN A 305 -1.90 -3.64 38.08
C GLN A 305 -0.62 -3.28 38.84
N VAL A 306 0.51 -3.19 38.13
CA VAL A 306 1.81 -3.01 38.79
C VAL A 306 2.06 -1.58 39.30
N LEU A 307 1.62 -0.56 38.58
CA LEU A 307 1.85 0.84 38.97
C LEU A 307 0.83 1.37 39.96
N LYS A 308 -0.47 1.06 39.75
CA LYS A 308 -1.56 1.62 40.57
C LYS A 308 -1.95 0.69 41.70
N LYS A 309 -2.31 -0.56 41.42
CA LYS A 309 -2.90 -1.47 42.40
C LYS A 309 -1.89 -2.06 43.37
N GLU A 310 -0.75 -2.54 42.87
CA GLU A 310 0.26 -3.21 43.70
C GLU A 310 1.17 -2.22 44.43
N ASN A 311 1.61 -1.16 43.74
CA ASN A 311 2.63 -0.25 44.26
C ASN A 311 2.11 1.16 44.59
N ASN A 312 0.90 1.55 44.19
CA ASN A 312 0.29 2.88 44.36
C ASN A 312 1.24 4.04 44.02
N LEU A 313 1.96 3.93 42.88
CA LEU A 313 2.95 4.90 42.45
C LEU A 313 2.38 5.98 41.55
N VAL A 314 1.19 5.76 40.96
CA VAL A 314 0.57 6.68 40.01
C VAL A 314 -0.87 6.99 40.39
N HIS A 315 -1.31 8.21 40.14
CA HIS A 315 -2.70 8.59 40.20
C HIS A 315 -3.48 8.10 39.00
N PHE A 316 -2.84 8.17 37.83
CA PHE A 316 -3.38 7.79 36.54
C PHE A 316 -2.28 7.23 35.64
N VAL A 317 -2.61 6.20 34.82
CA VAL A 317 -1.76 5.68 33.76
C VAL A 317 -2.61 5.30 32.56
N ASN A 318 -2.20 5.69 31.37
CA ASN A 318 -2.85 5.33 30.11
C ASN A 318 -1.83 5.27 28.98
N SER A 319 -2.20 4.59 27.88
CA SER A 319 -1.40 4.59 26.66
C SER A 319 -2.25 4.94 25.45
N TYR A 320 -1.62 5.52 24.45
CA TYR A 320 -2.25 5.98 23.23
C TYR A 320 -1.46 5.48 22.02
N VAL A 321 -2.14 5.28 20.91
CA VAL A 321 -1.55 5.08 19.59
C VAL A 321 -2.00 6.28 18.77
N ASP A 322 -1.11 7.24 18.66
CA ASP A 322 -1.36 8.46 17.92
C ASP A 322 -1.09 8.20 16.44
N GLN A 323 -2.16 7.75 15.75
CA GLN A 323 -2.13 7.39 14.33
C GLN A 323 -2.23 8.66 13.49
N ARG A 324 -1.19 8.93 12.72
CA ARG A 324 -1.11 10.12 11.87
C ARG A 324 -0.93 9.72 10.39
N ARG A 325 -1.08 10.67 9.50
CA ARG A 325 -0.83 10.49 8.06
C ARG A 325 0.63 10.12 7.77
N ASP A 326 1.56 10.77 8.45
CA ASP A 326 2.98 10.44 8.49
C ASP A 326 3.27 9.65 9.79
N PRO A 327 4.46 9.07 10.02
CA PRO A 327 4.78 8.33 11.24
C PRO A 327 4.41 9.06 12.52
N GLY A 328 3.68 8.37 13.41
CA GLY A 328 3.16 8.89 14.66
C GLY A 328 3.90 8.40 15.90
N LEU A 329 3.21 8.36 17.06
CA LEU A 329 3.78 7.94 18.33
C LEU A 329 2.90 6.87 19.02
N PHE A 330 3.56 5.91 19.68
CA PHE A 330 2.97 5.13 20.76
C PHE A 330 3.36 5.80 22.09
N GLU A 331 2.41 6.09 22.93
CA GLU A 331 2.62 6.95 24.10
C GLU A 331 2.13 6.28 25.36
N ILE A 332 2.90 6.41 26.44
CA ILE A 332 2.53 5.96 27.79
C ILE A 332 2.60 7.17 28.71
N TYR A 333 1.43 7.62 29.16
CA TYR A 333 1.28 8.78 30.05
C TYR A 333 1.01 8.31 31.48
N ALA A 334 1.65 8.98 32.45
CA ALA A 334 1.40 8.76 33.87
C ALA A 334 1.39 10.09 34.64
N GLN A 335 0.41 10.21 35.57
CA GLN A 335 0.39 11.24 36.61
C GLN A 335 0.73 10.62 37.95
N LEU A 336 1.68 11.25 38.68
CA LEU A 336 2.28 10.65 39.86
C LEU A 336 2.73 11.68 40.90
N ASP A 337 2.96 11.25 42.14
CA ASP A 337 3.57 12.08 43.17
C ASP A 337 5.05 12.38 42.80
N PRO A 338 5.53 13.62 43.08
CA PRO A 338 6.90 14.00 42.84
C PRO A 338 7.87 13.06 43.59
N GLY A 339 8.91 12.59 42.87
CA GLY A 339 9.91 11.66 43.38
C GLY A 339 9.64 10.17 43.07
N ASN A 340 8.45 9.83 42.58
CA ASN A 340 8.17 8.47 42.10
C ASN A 340 8.61 8.24 40.66
N ASP A 341 8.96 9.30 39.93
CA ASP A 341 9.28 9.26 38.48
C ASP A 341 10.20 8.11 38.11
N ARG A 342 11.33 7.93 38.83
CA ARG A 342 12.31 6.91 38.49
C ARG A 342 11.76 5.49 38.66
N LYS A 343 11.00 5.23 39.74
CA LYS A 343 10.36 3.94 39.98
C LYS A 343 9.33 3.62 38.89
N VAL A 344 8.53 4.62 38.53
CA VAL A 344 7.50 4.47 37.49
C VAL A 344 8.15 4.14 36.14
N VAL A 345 9.17 4.87 35.72
CA VAL A 345 9.90 4.60 34.46
C VAL A 345 10.54 3.22 34.48
N GLU A 346 11.17 2.82 35.60
CA GLU A 346 11.78 1.50 35.73
C GLU A 346 10.76 0.37 35.59
N ILE A 347 9.59 0.51 36.20
CA ILE A 347 8.51 -0.48 36.11
C ILE A 347 7.95 -0.52 34.68
N ILE A 348 7.76 0.62 34.02
CA ILE A 348 7.30 0.66 32.63
C ILE A 348 8.29 -0.11 31.73
N PHE A 349 9.58 0.20 31.79
CA PHE A 349 10.56 -0.53 30.98
C PHE A 349 10.67 -2.02 31.36
N LYS A 350 10.45 -2.37 32.63
CA LYS A 350 10.41 -3.76 33.06
C LYS A 350 9.23 -4.50 32.43
N GLU A 351 8.03 -3.93 32.40
CA GLU A 351 6.87 -4.55 31.75
C GLU A 351 7.03 -4.61 30.22
N LEU A 352 7.60 -3.58 29.60
CA LEU A 352 7.95 -3.64 28.17
C LEU A 352 8.97 -4.75 27.90
N SER A 353 9.97 -4.94 28.78
CA SER A 353 10.96 -6.00 28.61
C SER A 353 10.36 -7.41 28.70
N ARG A 354 9.29 -7.60 29.47
CA ARG A 354 8.54 -8.87 29.50
C ARG A 354 7.84 -9.12 28.16
N LEU A 355 7.28 -8.08 27.53
CA LEU A 355 6.66 -8.18 26.21
C LEU A 355 7.67 -8.49 25.09
N TRP A 356 8.95 -8.14 25.26
CA TRP A 356 10.01 -8.53 24.32
C TRP A 356 10.43 -9.99 24.46
N GLN A 357 10.33 -10.56 25.68
CA GLN A 357 10.82 -11.91 25.99
C GLN A 357 9.71 -12.96 25.81
N GLU A 358 8.48 -12.63 26.21
CA GLU A 358 7.36 -13.55 26.28
C GLU A 358 6.20 -13.06 25.41
N GLU A 359 5.46 -13.98 24.83
CA GLU A 359 4.19 -13.67 24.18
C GLU A 359 3.10 -13.38 25.24
N VAL A 360 2.12 -12.56 24.87
CA VAL A 360 0.94 -12.35 25.72
C VAL A 360 0.10 -13.62 25.78
N SER A 361 -0.61 -13.83 26.90
CA SER A 361 -1.49 -14.99 26.98
C SER A 361 -2.70 -14.86 26.03
N LYS A 362 -3.31 -16.00 25.68
CA LYS A 362 -4.52 -16.02 24.85
C LYS A 362 -5.66 -15.22 25.50
N GLU A 363 -5.78 -15.31 26.82
CA GLU A 363 -6.81 -14.63 27.60
C GLU A 363 -6.61 -13.10 27.57
N GLU A 364 -5.37 -12.61 27.69
CA GLU A 364 -5.07 -11.18 27.54
C GLU A 364 -5.40 -10.67 26.15
N LEU A 365 -5.06 -11.45 25.11
CA LEU A 365 -5.33 -11.10 23.73
C LEU A 365 -6.84 -11.05 23.42
N GLU A 366 -7.60 -12.09 23.81
CA GLU A 366 -9.04 -12.14 23.58
C GLU A 366 -9.77 -11.03 24.35
N LYS A 367 -9.37 -10.75 25.58
CA LYS A 367 -9.88 -9.61 26.34
C LYS A 367 -9.65 -8.28 25.61
N ALA A 368 -8.43 -8.06 25.12
CA ALA A 368 -8.08 -6.83 24.41
C ALA A 368 -8.87 -6.67 23.09
N ARG A 369 -8.99 -7.74 22.31
CA ARG A 369 -9.81 -7.76 21.09
C ARG A 369 -11.27 -7.43 21.37
N SER A 370 -11.90 -8.09 22.36
CA SER A 370 -13.27 -7.84 22.77
C SER A 370 -13.48 -6.37 23.22
N GLN A 371 -12.52 -5.80 23.95
CA GLN A 371 -12.60 -4.41 24.38
C GLN A 371 -12.50 -3.43 23.20
N ILE A 372 -11.70 -3.73 22.17
CA ILE A 372 -11.62 -2.92 20.96
C ILE A 372 -12.91 -3.03 20.14
N GLU A 373 -13.41 -4.25 19.93
CA GLU A 373 -14.66 -4.48 19.20
C GLU A 373 -15.84 -3.76 19.84
N ASN A 374 -15.97 -3.90 21.15
CA ASN A 374 -17.05 -3.22 21.89
C ASN A 374 -16.91 -1.70 21.78
N SER A 375 -15.71 -1.15 21.94
CA SER A 375 -15.46 0.28 21.74
C SER A 375 -15.84 0.73 20.33
N TYR A 376 -15.42 -0.01 19.32
CA TYR A 376 -15.74 0.28 17.93
C TYR A 376 -17.26 0.36 17.72
N HIS A 377 -18.03 -0.57 18.29
CA HIS A 377 -19.49 -0.54 18.22
C HIS A 377 -20.10 0.61 19.03
N PHE A 378 -19.55 0.92 20.21
CA PHE A 378 -20.02 2.05 21.02
C PHE A 378 -19.79 3.38 20.34
N ASP A 379 -18.63 3.59 19.76
CA ASP A 379 -18.29 4.81 19.01
C ASP A 379 -19.17 4.97 17.76
N ASN A 380 -19.61 3.85 17.16
CA ASN A 380 -20.50 3.84 15.99
C ASN A 380 -21.99 4.10 16.30
N GLN A 381 -22.37 4.34 17.54
CA GLN A 381 -23.77 4.59 17.87
C GLN A 381 -24.27 5.96 17.40
N THR A 382 -23.39 6.93 17.22
CA THR A 382 -23.76 8.28 16.77
C THR A 382 -23.43 8.48 15.29
N TYR A 383 -24.30 9.18 14.56
CA TYR A 383 -24.06 9.48 13.17
C TYR A 383 -22.82 10.36 12.96
N ILE A 384 -22.53 11.24 13.91
CA ILE A 384 -21.33 12.09 13.82
C ILE A 384 -20.05 11.29 13.98
N SER A 385 -19.97 10.34 14.90
CA SER A 385 -18.79 9.50 15.04
C SER A 385 -18.55 8.65 13.80
N GLN A 386 -19.62 8.16 13.16
CA GLN A 386 -19.52 7.46 11.90
C GLN A 386 -19.01 8.39 10.78
N ALA A 387 -19.56 9.62 10.67
CA ALA A 387 -19.15 10.58 9.66
C ALA A 387 -17.69 11.02 9.84
N GLN A 388 -17.27 11.29 11.07
CA GLN A 388 -15.89 11.65 11.39
C GLN A 388 -14.91 10.53 11.06
N ARG A 389 -15.24 9.27 11.40
CA ARG A 389 -14.40 8.12 11.08
C ARG A 389 -14.26 7.93 9.56
N LEU A 390 -15.36 7.97 8.81
CA LEU A 390 -15.32 7.86 7.36
C LEU A 390 -14.46 8.97 6.74
N SER A 391 -14.61 10.21 7.23
CA SER A 391 -13.79 11.33 6.76
C SER A 391 -12.31 11.16 7.14
N TYR A 392 -12.02 10.64 8.35
CA TYR A 392 -10.65 10.40 8.81
C TYR A 392 -9.91 9.41 7.89
N TYR A 393 -10.51 8.24 7.64
CA TYR A 393 -9.90 7.26 6.77
C TYR A 393 -9.76 7.76 5.33
N ALA A 394 -10.73 8.51 4.82
CA ALA A 394 -10.66 9.07 3.47
C ALA A 394 -9.63 10.22 3.34
N ALA A 395 -9.39 10.98 4.42
CA ALA A 395 -8.44 12.09 4.40
C ALA A 395 -6.99 11.66 4.65
N ASN A 396 -6.78 10.72 5.59
CA ASN A 396 -5.45 10.37 6.12
C ASN A 396 -4.95 9.00 5.69
N SER A 397 -5.84 8.10 5.19
CA SER A 397 -5.47 6.74 4.83
C SER A 397 -6.31 6.20 3.67
N ASP A 398 -7.05 5.11 3.88
CA ASP A 398 -7.89 4.45 2.89
C ASP A 398 -9.18 3.95 3.55
N LEU A 399 -10.34 4.24 2.96
CA LEU A 399 -11.64 3.76 3.44
C LEU A 399 -11.75 2.24 3.54
N LEU A 400 -10.96 1.48 2.77
CA LEU A 400 -10.91 0.02 2.91
C LEU A 400 -10.27 -0.43 4.22
N LEU A 401 -9.36 0.37 4.78
CA LEU A 401 -8.78 0.08 6.09
C LEU A 401 -9.82 0.23 7.20
N GLU A 402 -10.79 1.13 7.02
CA GLU A 402 -11.94 1.26 7.92
C GLU A 402 -12.80 -0.01 7.91
N SER A 403 -13.24 -0.45 6.72
CA SER A 403 -14.11 -1.61 6.57
C SER A 403 -13.48 -2.93 7.02
N SER A 404 -12.15 -3.05 6.96
CA SER A 404 -11.39 -4.22 7.39
C SER A 404 -10.81 -4.11 8.82
N TYR A 405 -11.03 -3.02 9.54
CA TYR A 405 -10.37 -2.73 10.81
C TYR A 405 -10.60 -3.84 11.86
N LEU A 406 -11.85 -4.23 12.09
CA LEU A 406 -12.15 -5.28 13.07
C LEU A 406 -11.60 -6.64 12.68
N ASP A 407 -11.59 -6.97 11.38
CA ASP A 407 -11.01 -8.23 10.91
C ASP A 407 -9.49 -8.25 11.13
N ARG A 408 -8.81 -7.12 10.92
CA ARG A 408 -7.37 -6.99 11.23
C ARG A 408 -7.09 -7.11 12.73
N ILE A 409 -7.94 -6.55 13.60
CA ILE A 409 -7.87 -6.73 15.06
C ILE A 409 -8.05 -8.22 15.44
N ARG A 410 -9.06 -8.91 14.88
CA ARG A 410 -9.32 -10.35 15.14
C ARG A 410 -8.17 -11.24 14.68
N ASN A 411 -7.48 -10.86 13.62
CA ASN A 411 -6.36 -11.62 13.07
C ASN A 411 -5.01 -11.32 13.74
N THR A 412 -4.91 -10.32 14.63
CA THR A 412 -3.69 -10.01 15.38
C THR A 412 -3.32 -11.16 16.33
N THR A 413 -2.11 -11.69 16.25
CA THR A 413 -1.64 -12.84 17.06
C THR A 413 -0.81 -12.42 18.28
N PRO A 414 -0.59 -13.31 19.30
CA PRO A 414 0.37 -13.04 20.38
C PRO A 414 1.78 -12.71 19.87
N SER A 415 2.21 -13.38 18.81
CA SER A 415 3.50 -13.12 18.13
C SER A 415 3.56 -11.73 17.50
N ASP A 416 2.45 -11.22 16.91
CA ASP A 416 2.40 -9.86 16.39
C ASP A 416 2.56 -8.82 17.50
N ILE A 417 1.95 -9.05 18.66
CA ILE A 417 2.10 -8.17 19.82
C ILE A 417 3.56 -8.12 20.29
N LYS A 418 4.20 -9.29 20.43
CA LYS A 418 5.61 -9.37 20.77
C LYS A 418 6.48 -8.67 19.73
N ARG A 419 6.25 -8.93 18.46
CA ARG A 419 6.97 -8.34 17.32
C ARG A 419 6.92 -6.82 17.34
N VAL A 420 5.72 -6.22 17.46
CA VAL A 420 5.59 -4.75 17.48
C VAL A 420 6.18 -4.15 18.75
N ALA A 421 6.09 -4.82 19.90
CA ALA A 421 6.72 -4.38 21.14
C ALA A 421 8.25 -4.33 20.99
N VAL A 422 8.88 -5.37 20.45
CA VAL A 422 10.33 -5.42 20.19
C VAL A 422 10.74 -4.37 19.15
N LYS A 423 9.95 -4.20 18.08
CA LYS A 423 10.28 -3.32 16.96
C LYS A 423 10.22 -1.85 17.37
N TYR A 424 9.17 -1.45 18.06
CA TYR A 424 8.86 -0.04 18.28
C TYR A 424 9.11 0.42 19.71
N LEU A 425 8.77 -0.38 20.75
CA LEU A 425 8.82 0.05 22.15
C LEU A 425 10.19 -0.24 22.81
N LYS A 426 11.25 -0.01 22.08
CA LYS A 426 12.64 -0.21 22.54
C LYS A 426 13.21 1.08 23.13
N PRO A 427 14.10 1.02 24.15
CA PRO A 427 14.62 2.21 24.84
C PRO A 427 15.31 3.24 23.93
N VAL A 428 16.02 2.79 22.88
CA VAL A 428 16.67 3.70 21.91
C VAL A 428 15.66 4.54 21.10
N ASN A 429 14.41 4.04 20.95
CA ASN A 429 13.31 4.75 20.31
C ASN A 429 12.44 5.54 21.30
N ALA A 430 12.77 5.53 22.59
CA ALA A 430 11.98 6.22 23.60
C ALA A 430 12.36 7.68 23.73
N ILE A 431 11.33 8.53 23.89
CA ILE A 431 11.42 9.94 24.26
C ILE A 431 10.68 10.09 25.58
N LEU A 432 11.35 10.52 26.63
CA LEU A 432 10.75 10.79 27.94
C LEU A 432 10.56 12.29 28.11
N ALA A 433 9.32 12.73 28.25
CA ALA A 433 8.97 14.08 28.64
C ALA A 433 8.42 14.07 30.06
N SER A 434 8.86 15.01 30.90
CA SER A 434 8.33 15.13 32.26
C SER A 434 8.16 16.59 32.66
N VAL A 435 6.95 16.91 33.11
CA VAL A 435 6.60 18.19 33.72
C VAL A 435 6.50 17.98 35.23
N LYS A 436 7.28 18.76 36.00
CA LYS A 436 7.47 18.56 37.43
C LYS A 436 7.25 19.86 38.23
N PRO A 437 6.95 19.76 39.56
CA PRO A 437 6.97 20.90 40.44
C PRO A 437 8.30 21.66 40.40
N GLU A 438 8.28 22.97 40.71
CA GLU A 438 9.44 23.83 40.64
C GLU A 438 10.59 23.40 41.57
N ASP A 439 10.29 22.81 42.72
CA ASP A 439 11.21 22.35 43.75
C ASP A 439 11.63 20.88 43.59
N ALA A 440 11.03 20.12 42.63
CA ALA A 440 11.35 18.70 42.43
C ALA A 440 12.77 18.53 41.88
N LYS A 441 13.46 17.48 42.30
CA LYS A 441 14.81 17.14 41.79
C LYS A 441 14.74 16.58 40.36
N ASP A 442 15.75 16.90 39.57
CA ASP A 442 15.93 16.25 38.26
C ASP A 442 16.38 14.80 38.46
N SER A 443 15.85 13.93 37.60
CA SER A 443 16.28 12.55 37.51
C SER A 443 16.82 12.31 36.10
N ASP A 444 18.02 11.74 35.98
CA ASP A 444 18.50 11.21 34.73
C ASP A 444 18.01 9.77 34.59
N PHE A 445 17.45 9.43 33.43
CA PHE A 445 16.88 8.11 33.11
C PHE A 445 17.74 7.34 32.06
N SER A 446 18.88 7.92 31.66
CA SER A 446 19.74 7.35 30.62
C SER A 446 20.25 5.95 31.03
N ASP A 447 20.60 5.77 32.31
CA ASP A 447 21.05 4.48 32.85
C ASP A 447 19.95 3.41 32.81
N LEU A 448 18.67 3.78 32.97
CA LEU A 448 17.56 2.85 32.80
C LEU A 448 17.39 2.45 31.35
N ALA A 449 17.49 3.41 30.42
CA ALA A 449 17.43 3.14 28.99
C ALA A 449 18.57 2.19 28.58
N ASP A 450 19.80 2.40 29.08
CA ASP A 450 20.94 1.52 28.81
C ASP A 450 20.76 0.12 29.42
N LYS A 451 20.32 0.04 30.70
CA LYS A 451 20.01 -1.19 31.40
C LYS A 451 19.02 -2.06 30.63
N TYR A 452 17.89 -1.48 30.20
CA TYR A 452 16.84 -2.21 29.51
C TYR A 452 17.16 -2.43 28.03
N SER A 453 18.00 -1.61 27.40
CA SER A 453 18.55 -1.91 26.07
C SER A 453 19.39 -3.17 26.05
N SER A 454 20.11 -3.50 27.15
CA SER A 454 20.87 -4.74 27.26
C SER A 454 20.01 -5.98 27.49
N LEU A 455 18.76 -5.80 27.93
CA LEU A 455 17.74 -6.84 28.14
C LEU A 455 16.83 -7.03 26.93
N LEU A 456 16.88 -6.09 25.98
CA LEU A 456 16.33 -6.41 24.66
C LEU A 456 16.94 -7.75 24.31
N PRO A 457 16.14 -8.80 24.03
CA PRO A 457 16.67 -9.99 23.42
C PRO A 457 17.58 -9.45 22.32
N ALA A 458 18.88 -9.86 22.32
CA ALA A 458 19.71 -9.62 21.16
C ALA A 458 18.75 -9.91 20.05
N LEU A 459 18.30 -8.85 19.35
CA LEU A 459 17.28 -9.06 18.39
C LEU A 459 17.71 -10.32 17.69
N THR A 460 17.23 -11.50 18.15
CA THR A 460 16.69 -12.36 17.17
C THR A 460 15.73 -11.41 16.54
N GLU A 461 16.29 -10.64 15.62
CA GLU A 461 15.53 -10.08 14.59
C GLU A 461 14.53 -11.16 14.31
N ILE A 462 13.33 -10.97 14.81
CA ILE A 462 12.17 -11.53 14.19
C ILE A 462 12.05 -10.72 12.93
N SER A 463 12.91 -11.00 12.11
CA SER A 463 13.59 -10.73 10.91
C SER A 463 15.05 -10.33 11.23
N LYS A 464 15.89 -11.24 11.70
CA LYS A 464 17.03 -11.51 10.83
C LYS A 464 16.32 -11.74 9.50
N LYS A 465 16.49 -10.85 8.54
CA LYS A 465 16.56 -11.26 7.16
C LYS A 465 17.59 -12.35 7.18
N THR A 466 17.15 -13.60 7.40
CA THR A 466 18.00 -14.76 7.29
C THR A 466 18.41 -14.68 5.85
N LYS A 467 19.70 -14.48 5.63
CA LYS A 467 20.20 -14.41 4.25
C LYS A 467 19.72 -15.69 3.60
N PRO A 468 19.02 -15.59 2.47
CA PRO A 468 18.59 -16.78 1.79
C PRO A 468 19.77 -17.74 1.60
N GLU A 469 19.55 -19.01 1.86
CA GLU A 469 20.55 -20.05 1.69
C GLU A 469 20.26 -20.84 0.43
N LYS A 470 21.34 -21.30 -0.23
CA LYS A 470 21.23 -22.14 -1.41
C LYS A 470 21.94 -23.44 -1.18
N MET A 471 21.25 -24.54 -1.46
CA MET A 471 21.84 -25.87 -1.55
C MET A 471 21.48 -26.54 -2.89
N VAL A 472 22.29 -27.48 -3.33
CA VAL A 472 22.00 -28.32 -4.50
C VAL A 472 22.06 -29.77 -4.04
N LEU A 473 20.96 -30.50 -4.24
CA LEU A 473 20.87 -31.91 -3.89
C LEU A 473 21.76 -32.78 -4.81
N SER A 474 22.04 -34.00 -4.36
CA SER A 474 22.87 -34.96 -5.13
C SER A 474 22.34 -35.25 -6.53
N ASN A 475 21.04 -35.15 -6.75
CA ASN A 475 20.38 -35.29 -8.04
C ASN A 475 20.32 -34.02 -8.89
N GLY A 476 20.95 -32.89 -8.44
CA GLY A 476 21.03 -31.66 -9.17
C GLY A 476 19.88 -30.66 -8.91
N LEU A 477 18.88 -30.98 -8.09
CA LEU A 477 17.79 -30.09 -7.73
C LEU A 477 18.32 -28.90 -6.92
N THR A 478 18.04 -27.70 -7.35
CA THR A 478 18.43 -26.45 -6.64
C THR A 478 17.35 -26.07 -5.63
N ILE A 479 17.76 -25.83 -4.40
CA ILE A 479 16.91 -25.42 -3.28
C ILE A 479 17.36 -24.06 -2.77
N LEU A 480 16.41 -23.16 -2.57
CA LEU A 480 16.61 -21.86 -1.93
C LEU A 480 15.76 -21.81 -0.66
N LEU A 481 16.34 -21.43 0.46
CA LEU A 481 15.69 -21.38 1.76
C LEU A 481 15.81 -19.97 2.33
N LYS A 482 14.71 -19.44 2.87
CA LYS A 482 14.69 -18.21 3.63
C LYS A 482 13.68 -18.34 4.77
N GLU A 483 14.18 -18.38 6.00
CA GLU A 483 13.31 -18.27 7.16
C GLU A 483 12.70 -16.88 7.21
N ASP A 484 11.38 -16.79 7.36
CA ASP A 484 10.62 -15.57 7.55
C ASP A 484 9.44 -15.86 8.48
N HIS A 485 9.64 -15.54 9.75
CA HIS A 485 8.63 -15.76 10.80
C HIS A 485 7.62 -14.62 10.92
N SER A 486 7.61 -13.67 9.98
CA SER A 486 6.66 -12.54 9.97
C SER A 486 5.21 -12.98 9.73
N SER A 487 4.99 -14.19 9.21
CA SER A 487 3.69 -14.76 8.93
C SER A 487 3.74 -16.27 9.20
N LYS A 488 2.63 -16.85 9.68
CA LYS A 488 2.51 -18.30 9.94
C LYS A 488 2.40 -19.16 8.68
N THR A 489 2.78 -18.63 7.53
CA THR A 489 2.71 -19.30 6.25
C THR A 489 4.07 -19.76 5.75
N ILE A 490 4.06 -20.84 4.98
CA ILE A 490 5.21 -21.31 4.19
C ILE A 490 4.82 -21.27 2.73
N ALA A 491 5.59 -20.57 1.92
CA ALA A 491 5.47 -20.53 0.47
C ALA A 491 6.58 -21.37 -0.16
N LEU A 492 6.20 -22.19 -1.14
CA LEU A 492 7.12 -22.89 -2.03
C LEU A 492 6.83 -22.46 -3.46
N GLU A 493 7.87 -22.01 -4.15
CA GLU A 493 7.83 -21.69 -5.57
C GLU A 493 8.79 -22.60 -6.34
N GLY A 494 8.23 -23.45 -7.19
CA GLY A 494 8.99 -24.35 -8.05
C GLY A 494 9.07 -23.80 -9.48
N TYR A 495 10.27 -23.51 -9.96
CA TYR A 495 10.53 -22.97 -11.30
C TYR A 495 11.21 -24.00 -12.17
N ILE A 496 10.59 -24.37 -13.28
CA ILE A 496 11.09 -25.31 -14.28
C ILE A 496 11.51 -24.50 -15.52
N LYS A 497 12.82 -24.43 -15.77
CA LYS A 497 13.38 -23.61 -16.83
C LYS A 497 12.99 -24.11 -18.21
N GLY A 498 12.64 -23.18 -19.09
CA GLY A 498 12.44 -23.49 -20.52
C GLY A 498 11.31 -22.73 -21.19
N GLY A 499 10.10 -22.78 -20.68
CA GLY A 499 8.95 -22.11 -21.32
C GLY A 499 8.86 -22.48 -22.82
N VAL A 500 8.63 -21.45 -23.66
CA VAL A 500 8.53 -21.63 -25.12
C VAL A 500 9.88 -21.94 -25.80
N TRP A 501 11.00 -21.83 -25.06
CA TRP A 501 12.35 -22.12 -25.60
C TRP A 501 12.58 -23.62 -25.84
N LEU A 502 11.82 -24.50 -25.17
CA LEU A 502 11.88 -25.95 -25.32
C LEU A 502 10.84 -26.48 -26.30
N GLU A 503 10.09 -25.60 -26.94
CA GLU A 503 9.08 -25.96 -27.93
C GLU A 503 9.59 -25.81 -29.36
N GLU A 504 9.10 -26.66 -30.26
CA GLU A 504 9.20 -26.50 -31.70
C GLU A 504 7.88 -25.93 -32.26
N GLU A 505 7.84 -25.49 -33.52
CA GLU A 505 6.60 -24.96 -34.11
C GLU A 505 5.48 -26.04 -34.17
N LYS A 506 5.87 -27.31 -34.42
CA LYS A 506 4.92 -28.42 -34.55
C LYS A 506 4.26 -28.83 -33.21
N ASN A 507 4.87 -28.48 -32.06
CA ASN A 507 4.37 -28.80 -30.74
C ASN A 507 4.17 -27.54 -29.85
N ALA A 508 4.02 -26.37 -30.47
CA ALA A 508 3.80 -25.13 -29.74
C ALA A 508 2.61 -25.24 -28.76
N GLY A 509 2.82 -24.85 -27.50
CA GLY A 509 1.86 -24.98 -26.40
C GLY A 509 2.02 -26.23 -25.56
N ILE A 510 2.94 -27.16 -25.91
CA ILE A 510 3.13 -28.39 -25.15
C ILE A 510 3.57 -28.12 -23.71
N ASN A 511 4.40 -27.12 -23.49
CA ASN A 511 4.84 -26.77 -22.13
C ASN A 511 3.68 -26.32 -21.23
N ASN A 512 2.83 -25.44 -21.75
CA ASN A 512 1.62 -25.01 -21.02
C ASN A 512 0.67 -26.18 -20.79
N PHE A 513 0.41 -26.98 -21.82
CA PHE A 513 -0.50 -28.12 -21.70
C PHE A 513 0.04 -29.12 -20.66
N THR A 514 1.35 -29.40 -20.66
CA THR A 514 1.96 -30.29 -19.67
C THR A 514 1.80 -29.72 -18.26
N ALA A 515 2.10 -28.44 -18.05
CA ALA A 515 1.98 -27.80 -16.74
C ALA A 515 0.54 -27.78 -16.20
N GLU A 516 -0.45 -27.52 -17.06
CA GLU A 516 -1.87 -27.53 -16.69
C GLU A 516 -2.39 -28.94 -16.36
N MET A 517 -1.75 -29.97 -16.89
CA MET A 517 -2.09 -31.37 -16.64
C MET A 517 -1.47 -31.94 -15.36
N LEU A 518 -0.47 -31.30 -14.76
CA LEU A 518 0.18 -31.77 -13.53
C LEU A 518 -0.80 -31.98 -12.37
N LEU A 519 -1.82 -31.12 -12.28
CA LEU A 519 -2.87 -31.19 -11.26
C LEU A 519 -4.08 -32.04 -11.68
N LYS A 520 -3.97 -32.80 -12.75
CA LYS A 520 -5.05 -33.65 -13.30
C LYS A 520 -4.82 -35.15 -13.06
N GLY A 521 -4.16 -35.47 -11.96
CA GLY A 521 -3.92 -36.80 -11.45
C GLY A 521 -2.46 -37.19 -11.41
N THR A 522 -2.11 -37.94 -10.40
CA THR A 522 -0.76 -38.46 -10.13
C THR A 522 -0.82 -39.99 -10.01
N LYS A 523 0.35 -40.62 -9.81
CA LYS A 523 0.45 -42.03 -9.57
C LYS A 523 -0.42 -42.53 -8.40
N ASP A 524 -0.50 -41.70 -7.34
CA ASP A 524 -1.18 -42.10 -6.09
C ASP A 524 -2.59 -41.49 -5.96
N TYR A 525 -2.98 -40.55 -6.79
CA TYR A 525 -4.27 -39.84 -6.72
C TYR A 525 -4.85 -39.64 -8.12
N SER A 526 -6.13 -40.00 -8.31
CA SER A 526 -6.91 -39.49 -9.44
C SER A 526 -7.07 -37.97 -9.41
N ALA A 527 -7.55 -37.35 -10.48
CA ALA A 527 -7.77 -35.89 -10.53
C ALA A 527 -8.72 -35.41 -9.42
N ASP A 528 -9.80 -36.16 -9.18
CA ASP A 528 -10.80 -35.81 -8.16
C ASP A 528 -10.26 -36.01 -6.73
N GLU A 529 -9.53 -37.09 -6.45
CA GLU A 529 -8.89 -37.34 -5.15
C GLU A 529 -7.81 -36.29 -4.86
N LEU A 530 -7.00 -35.89 -5.83
CA LEU A 530 -6.00 -34.84 -5.70
C LEU A 530 -6.66 -33.51 -5.36
N ALA A 531 -7.71 -33.13 -6.07
CA ALA A 531 -8.47 -31.92 -5.78
C ALA A 531 -9.06 -31.92 -4.37
N GLN A 532 -9.70 -33.05 -3.97
CA GLN A 532 -10.24 -33.22 -2.62
C GLN A 532 -9.15 -33.14 -1.54
N LYS A 533 -7.96 -33.71 -1.79
CA LYS A 533 -6.85 -33.65 -0.83
C LYS A 533 -6.33 -32.22 -0.65
N ILE A 534 -6.17 -31.46 -1.75
CA ILE A 534 -5.79 -30.05 -1.73
C ILE A 534 -6.81 -29.24 -0.94
N ASP A 535 -8.11 -29.41 -1.24
CA ASP A 535 -9.19 -28.70 -0.56
C ASP A 535 -9.26 -29.04 0.93
N SER A 536 -9.10 -30.33 1.28
CA SER A 536 -9.15 -30.79 2.70
C SER A 536 -8.00 -30.28 3.55
N LEU A 537 -6.83 -30.01 2.95
CA LEU A 537 -5.68 -29.44 3.61
C LEU A 537 -5.76 -27.90 3.72
N GLY A 538 -6.69 -27.28 2.99
CA GLY A 538 -6.80 -25.83 2.93
C GLY A 538 -5.56 -25.13 2.33
N ILE A 539 -4.84 -25.82 1.45
CA ILE A 539 -3.63 -25.28 0.80
C ILE A 539 -3.98 -24.70 -0.58
N ASP A 540 -3.17 -23.73 -1.03
CA ASP A 540 -3.23 -23.22 -2.41
C ASP A 540 -2.07 -23.84 -3.20
N LEU A 541 -2.40 -24.78 -4.07
CA LEU A 541 -1.47 -25.46 -4.97
C LEU A 541 -1.90 -25.22 -6.42
N ASN A 542 -1.07 -24.53 -7.19
CA ASN A 542 -1.37 -24.17 -8.57
C ASN A 542 -0.16 -24.25 -9.49
N THR A 543 -0.43 -24.28 -10.80
CA THR A 543 0.60 -24.25 -11.85
C THR A 543 0.34 -23.10 -12.82
N GLN A 544 1.41 -22.55 -13.37
CA GLN A 544 1.35 -21.48 -14.36
C GLN A 544 2.53 -21.61 -15.33
N THR A 545 2.30 -21.27 -16.59
CA THR A 545 3.37 -21.20 -17.60
C THR A 545 3.62 -19.77 -18.03
N THR A 546 4.88 -19.42 -18.21
CA THR A 546 5.35 -18.16 -18.81
C THR A 546 6.14 -18.46 -20.07
N LEU A 547 6.62 -17.43 -20.73
CA LEU A 547 7.49 -17.61 -21.90
C LEU A 547 8.87 -18.20 -21.55
N ASP A 548 9.32 -18.08 -20.29
CA ASP A 548 10.67 -18.47 -19.85
C ASP A 548 10.70 -19.74 -18.99
N TYR A 549 9.61 -20.05 -18.31
CA TYR A 549 9.53 -21.17 -17.34
C TYR A 549 8.10 -21.61 -17.08
N SER A 550 7.95 -22.83 -16.60
CA SER A 550 6.75 -23.25 -15.88
C SER A 550 6.97 -23.08 -14.39
N ARG A 551 5.88 -22.77 -13.67
CA ARG A 551 5.89 -22.51 -12.23
C ARG A 551 4.86 -23.42 -11.55
N LEU A 552 5.26 -24.00 -10.42
CA LEU A 552 4.37 -24.59 -9.44
C LEU A 552 4.45 -23.76 -8.16
N SER A 553 3.32 -23.39 -7.58
CA SER A 553 3.23 -22.59 -6.36
C SER A 553 2.45 -23.34 -5.31
N LEU A 554 3.00 -23.45 -4.09
CA LEU A 554 2.31 -23.92 -2.89
C LEU A 554 2.34 -22.84 -1.83
N LEU A 555 1.17 -22.50 -1.28
CA LEU A 555 1.05 -21.69 -0.06
C LEU A 555 0.31 -22.52 0.99
N THR A 556 0.89 -22.65 2.17
CA THR A 556 0.42 -23.52 3.25
C THR A 556 0.82 -22.98 4.63
N THR A 557 0.43 -23.66 5.70
CA THR A 557 0.91 -23.43 7.07
C THR A 557 1.89 -24.52 7.50
N LEU A 558 2.60 -24.34 8.59
CA LEU A 558 3.54 -25.35 9.12
C LEU A 558 2.83 -26.72 9.39
N GLU A 559 1.58 -26.67 9.86
CA GLU A 559 0.79 -27.85 10.19
C GLU A 559 0.49 -28.74 8.97
N THR A 560 0.20 -28.15 7.83
CA THR A 560 -0.16 -28.86 6.59
C THR A 560 1.00 -28.94 5.59
N PHE A 561 2.16 -28.34 5.92
CA PHE A 561 3.31 -28.25 5.01
C PHE A 561 3.84 -29.61 4.56
N LYS A 562 3.99 -30.58 5.49
CA LYS A 562 4.51 -31.91 5.16
C LYS A 562 3.64 -32.64 4.14
N ASP A 563 2.32 -32.58 4.28
CA ASP A 563 1.37 -33.16 3.34
C ASP A 563 1.41 -32.39 2.02
N GLY A 564 1.43 -31.06 2.07
CA GLY A 564 1.58 -30.20 0.89
C GLY A 564 2.85 -30.49 0.10
N LEU A 565 4.00 -30.69 0.77
CA LEU A 565 5.28 -31.03 0.13
C LEU A 565 5.22 -32.40 -0.55
N ASN A 566 4.54 -33.38 0.06
CA ASN A 566 4.30 -34.66 -0.58
C ASN A 566 3.47 -34.52 -1.86
N LEU A 567 2.41 -33.70 -1.84
CA LEU A 567 1.62 -33.40 -3.04
C LEU A 567 2.45 -32.72 -4.12
N VAL A 568 3.32 -31.75 -3.75
CA VAL A 568 4.27 -31.12 -4.69
C VAL A 568 5.15 -32.18 -5.34
N THR A 569 5.67 -33.12 -4.56
CA THR A 569 6.51 -34.21 -5.08
C THR A 569 5.74 -35.10 -6.08
N GLN A 570 4.49 -35.48 -5.76
CA GLN A 570 3.62 -36.26 -6.62
C GLN A 570 3.29 -35.52 -7.93
N VAL A 571 2.93 -34.24 -7.83
CA VAL A 571 2.55 -33.41 -8.98
C VAL A 571 3.74 -33.14 -9.90
N LEU A 572 4.91 -32.84 -9.35
CA LEU A 572 6.10 -32.53 -10.16
C LEU A 572 6.70 -33.78 -10.87
N PHE A 573 6.72 -34.93 -10.20
CA PHE A 573 7.53 -36.05 -10.66
C PHE A 573 6.74 -37.28 -11.06
N TYR A 574 5.46 -37.41 -10.69
CA TYR A 574 4.63 -38.58 -10.91
C TYR A 574 3.24 -38.31 -11.51
N PRO A 575 3.06 -37.32 -12.42
CA PRO A 575 1.78 -37.09 -13.08
C PRO A 575 1.47 -38.23 -14.05
N ILE A 576 0.17 -38.55 -14.26
CA ILE A 576 -0.25 -39.68 -15.12
C ILE A 576 -0.72 -39.27 -16.52
N PHE A 577 -1.09 -38.02 -16.76
CA PHE A 577 -1.58 -37.52 -18.06
C PHE A 577 -2.70 -38.40 -18.68
N SER A 578 -3.80 -38.62 -17.91
CA SER A 578 -4.89 -39.45 -18.39
C SER A 578 -5.58 -38.84 -19.61
N GLU A 579 -5.93 -39.64 -20.63
CA GLU A 579 -6.60 -39.17 -21.86
C GLU A 579 -7.93 -38.47 -21.56
N LYS A 580 -8.70 -38.96 -20.60
CA LYS A 580 -9.97 -38.35 -20.21
C LYS A 580 -9.79 -36.88 -19.73
N GLU A 581 -8.81 -36.61 -18.87
CA GLU A 581 -8.55 -35.27 -18.35
C GLU A 581 -7.86 -34.41 -19.39
N LEU A 582 -7.02 -35.00 -20.24
CA LEU A 582 -6.35 -34.35 -21.34
C LEU A 582 -7.36 -33.76 -22.33
N GLU A 583 -8.41 -34.54 -22.74
CA GLU A 583 -9.43 -34.02 -23.66
C GLU A 583 -10.26 -32.88 -23.06
N LYS A 584 -10.57 -32.93 -21.78
CA LYS A 584 -11.23 -31.81 -21.09
C LYS A 584 -10.34 -30.57 -21.14
N LYS A 585 -9.05 -30.73 -20.80
CA LYS A 585 -8.09 -29.60 -20.75
C LYS A 585 -7.77 -29.05 -22.15
N ARG A 586 -7.72 -29.92 -23.17
CA ARG A 586 -7.61 -29.54 -24.60
C ARG A 586 -8.72 -28.54 -24.98
N THR A 587 -9.96 -28.89 -24.61
CA THR A 587 -11.13 -28.05 -24.89
C THR A 587 -11.00 -26.68 -24.21
N ASP A 588 -10.54 -26.67 -22.96
CA ASP A 588 -10.32 -25.40 -22.20
C ASP A 588 -9.24 -24.52 -22.86
N ILE A 589 -8.11 -25.12 -23.27
CA ILE A 589 -7.00 -24.39 -23.92
C ILE A 589 -7.43 -23.82 -25.28
N ILE A 590 -8.18 -24.60 -26.08
CA ILE A 590 -8.71 -24.13 -27.38
C ILE A 590 -9.66 -22.93 -27.15
N ALA A 591 -10.54 -23.01 -26.15
CA ALA A 591 -11.41 -21.90 -25.79
C ALA A 591 -10.63 -20.65 -25.32
N GLN A 592 -9.52 -20.83 -24.58
CA GLN A 592 -8.63 -19.73 -24.23
C GLN A 592 -7.95 -19.09 -25.46
N ILE A 593 -7.48 -19.91 -26.43
CA ILE A 593 -6.90 -19.43 -27.68
C ILE A 593 -7.92 -18.58 -28.46
N GLN A 594 -9.16 -19.01 -28.53
CA GLN A 594 -10.24 -18.28 -29.21
C GLN A 594 -10.52 -16.96 -28.51
N ARG A 595 -10.60 -16.97 -27.17
CA ARG A 595 -10.83 -15.77 -26.36
C ARG A 595 -9.79 -14.66 -26.58
N VAL A 596 -8.52 -15.03 -26.82
CA VAL A 596 -7.46 -14.05 -27.14
C VAL A 596 -7.84 -13.20 -28.35
N LYS A 597 -8.48 -13.77 -29.36
CA LYS A 597 -8.92 -13.06 -30.57
C LYS A 597 -10.03 -12.04 -30.29
N ASP A 598 -10.85 -12.29 -29.25
CA ASP A 598 -11.96 -11.41 -28.89
C ASP A 598 -11.54 -10.20 -28.07
N LEU A 599 -10.37 -10.28 -27.41
CA LEU A 599 -9.84 -9.24 -26.55
C LEU A 599 -8.79 -8.39 -27.28
N SER A 600 -9.13 -7.14 -27.60
CA SER A 600 -8.28 -6.26 -28.44
C SER A 600 -6.85 -6.11 -27.91
N TYR A 601 -6.67 -5.99 -26.58
CA TYR A 601 -5.34 -5.89 -25.98
C TYR A 601 -4.52 -7.18 -26.15
N ASP A 602 -5.13 -8.34 -25.92
CA ASP A 602 -4.44 -9.63 -26.03
C ASP A 602 -4.06 -9.93 -27.47
N LEU A 603 -4.96 -9.64 -28.41
CA LEU A 603 -4.70 -9.76 -29.84
C LEU A 603 -3.56 -8.80 -30.27
N THR A 604 -3.60 -7.54 -29.82
CA THR A 604 -2.55 -6.55 -30.10
C THR A 604 -1.20 -7.03 -29.58
N ASN A 605 -1.14 -7.54 -28.34
CA ASN A 605 0.09 -8.07 -27.73
C ASN A 605 0.63 -9.29 -28.49
N GLN A 606 -0.24 -10.22 -28.86
CA GLN A 606 0.15 -11.41 -29.62
C GLN A 606 0.71 -11.05 -31.00
N GLU A 607 0.04 -10.17 -31.74
CA GLU A 607 0.48 -9.74 -33.07
C GLU A 607 1.71 -8.85 -33.00
N PHE A 608 1.86 -8.04 -31.92
CA PHE A 608 3.08 -7.29 -31.68
C PHE A 608 4.29 -8.20 -31.44
N ALA A 609 4.11 -9.25 -30.65
CA ALA A 609 5.17 -10.26 -30.45
C ALA A 609 5.56 -10.92 -31.78
N LYS A 610 4.61 -11.36 -32.62
CA LYS A 610 4.87 -11.93 -33.95
C LYS A 610 5.62 -10.95 -34.88
N LYS A 611 5.33 -9.65 -34.76
CA LYS A 611 5.88 -8.61 -35.64
C LYS A 611 7.25 -8.14 -35.17
N ILE A 612 7.53 -8.05 -33.88
CA ILE A 612 8.74 -7.51 -33.31
C ILE A 612 9.85 -8.56 -33.26
N TYR A 613 9.53 -9.82 -32.93
CA TYR A 613 10.48 -10.92 -32.92
C TYR A 613 10.61 -11.57 -34.29
N ASN A 614 11.86 -11.78 -34.74
CA ASN A 614 12.15 -12.47 -36.00
C ASN A 614 12.56 -13.92 -35.74
N LYS A 615 13.51 -14.14 -34.83
CA LYS A 615 14.14 -15.44 -34.55
C LYS A 615 13.71 -16.06 -33.26
N SER A 616 13.48 -15.25 -32.23
CA SER A 616 13.16 -15.71 -30.88
C SER A 616 11.83 -16.45 -30.86
N PRO A 617 11.73 -17.57 -30.11
CA PRO A 617 10.48 -18.27 -29.85
C PRO A 617 9.44 -17.44 -29.10
N TYR A 618 9.81 -16.29 -28.52
CA TYR A 618 8.86 -15.35 -27.90
C TYR A 618 7.79 -14.80 -28.87
N LYS A 619 7.93 -15.00 -30.16
CA LYS A 619 6.85 -14.73 -31.15
C LYS A 619 5.65 -15.67 -31.01
N ARG A 620 5.80 -16.81 -30.31
CA ARG A 620 4.76 -17.81 -30.11
C ARG A 620 3.92 -17.52 -28.87
N SER A 621 2.65 -17.90 -28.92
CA SER A 621 1.79 -17.90 -27.74
C SER A 621 2.20 -19.05 -26.80
N ILE A 622 2.16 -18.82 -25.49
CA ILE A 622 2.31 -19.90 -24.50
C ILE A 622 1.21 -20.95 -24.63
N LEU A 623 0.04 -20.58 -25.13
CA LEU A 623 -1.10 -21.49 -25.36
C LEU A 623 -0.91 -22.36 -26.63
N GLY A 624 0.12 -22.09 -27.44
CA GLY A 624 0.26 -22.68 -28.76
C GLY A 624 -0.76 -22.10 -29.76
N ASN A 625 -1.27 -22.96 -30.64
CA ASN A 625 -2.37 -22.64 -31.56
C ASN A 625 -3.31 -23.84 -31.66
N GLU A 626 -4.50 -23.64 -32.25
CA GLU A 626 -5.54 -24.69 -32.33
C GLU A 626 -5.06 -25.96 -33.01
N GLU A 627 -4.24 -25.85 -34.05
CA GLU A 627 -3.72 -26.99 -34.82
C GLU A 627 -2.77 -27.82 -33.96
N THR A 628 -1.80 -27.18 -33.31
CA THR A 628 -0.82 -27.88 -32.48
C THR A 628 -1.51 -28.54 -31.28
N ILE A 629 -2.41 -27.80 -30.58
CA ILE A 629 -3.10 -28.32 -29.40
C ILE A 629 -4.00 -29.51 -29.73
N LYS A 630 -4.64 -29.53 -30.93
CA LYS A 630 -5.46 -30.67 -31.36
C LYS A 630 -4.64 -31.95 -31.61
N LEU A 631 -3.37 -31.82 -31.93
CA LEU A 631 -2.50 -32.96 -32.30
C LEU A 631 -1.74 -33.56 -31.10
N LEU A 632 -1.54 -32.81 -30.02
CA LEU A 632 -0.77 -33.23 -28.85
C LEU A 632 -1.47 -34.40 -28.14
N SER A 633 -0.77 -35.49 -27.93
CA SER A 633 -1.24 -36.70 -27.25
C SER A 633 -0.73 -36.81 -25.82
N SER A 634 -1.30 -37.68 -25.01
CA SER A 634 -0.81 -38.04 -23.68
C SER A 634 0.66 -38.48 -23.71
N GLU A 635 1.04 -39.24 -24.74
CA GLU A 635 2.41 -39.72 -24.91
C GLU A 635 3.40 -38.56 -25.19
N ASP A 636 2.98 -37.55 -25.97
CA ASP A 636 3.80 -36.36 -26.20
C ASP A 636 4.02 -35.60 -24.89
N LEU A 637 3.00 -35.42 -24.06
CA LEU A 637 3.10 -34.77 -22.77
C LEU A 637 4.00 -35.54 -21.80
N LYS A 638 3.84 -36.88 -21.71
CA LYS A 638 4.73 -37.74 -20.90
C LYS A 638 6.18 -37.63 -21.32
N LYS A 639 6.43 -37.70 -22.63
CA LYS A 639 7.78 -37.53 -23.19
C LYS A 639 8.35 -36.15 -22.87
N PHE A 640 7.58 -35.07 -23.08
CA PHE A 640 8.01 -33.71 -22.76
C PHE A 640 8.29 -33.56 -21.27
N HIS A 641 7.40 -34.05 -20.43
CA HIS A 641 7.56 -34.02 -18.97
C HIS A 641 8.85 -34.75 -18.54
N SER A 642 9.09 -35.96 -18.99
CA SER A 642 10.27 -36.77 -18.63
C SER A 642 11.60 -36.12 -19.05
N GLN A 643 11.58 -35.22 -20.02
CA GLN A 643 12.76 -34.50 -20.52
C GLN A 643 12.96 -33.13 -19.84
N THR A 644 11.89 -32.52 -19.32
CA THR A 644 11.91 -31.13 -18.85
C THR A 644 11.73 -30.97 -17.35
N PHE A 645 10.89 -31.82 -16.72
CA PHE A 645 10.62 -31.81 -15.28
C PHE A 645 11.61 -32.71 -14.52
N VAL A 646 12.90 -32.44 -14.74
CA VAL A 646 14.01 -33.20 -14.16
C VAL A 646 14.73 -32.37 -13.09
N PRO A 647 15.27 -32.98 -12.02
CA PRO A 647 15.82 -32.24 -10.89
C PRO A 647 16.79 -31.11 -11.24
N PRO A 648 17.79 -31.28 -12.14
CA PRO A 648 18.73 -30.21 -12.47
C PRO A 648 18.12 -29.03 -13.23
N ASN A 649 16.90 -29.18 -13.74
CA ASN A 649 16.15 -28.12 -14.44
C ASN A 649 15.17 -27.37 -13.52
N ILE A 650 15.12 -27.73 -12.23
CA ILE A 650 14.14 -27.22 -11.27
C ILE A 650 14.84 -26.45 -10.17
N ILE A 651 14.25 -25.30 -9.79
CA ILE A 651 14.60 -24.52 -8.61
C ILE A 651 13.38 -24.53 -7.71
N LEU A 652 13.51 -25.00 -6.47
CA LEU A 652 12.50 -24.88 -5.42
C LEU A 652 12.94 -23.81 -4.43
N SER A 653 12.13 -22.78 -4.27
CA SER A 653 12.38 -21.66 -3.35
C SER A 653 11.37 -21.69 -2.24
N PHE A 654 11.83 -21.75 -0.98
CA PHE A 654 11.02 -21.80 0.22
C PHE A 654 11.22 -20.53 1.03
N VAL A 655 10.13 -19.88 1.41
CA VAL A 655 10.14 -18.73 2.31
C VAL A 655 9.03 -18.92 3.33
N GLY A 656 9.31 -18.73 4.62
CA GLY A 656 8.27 -18.77 5.63
C GLY A 656 8.68 -19.21 7.02
N ASP A 657 7.66 -19.54 7.82
CA ASP A 657 7.76 -19.90 9.23
C ASP A 657 8.26 -21.35 9.41
N PHE A 658 9.55 -21.55 9.26
CA PHE A 658 10.20 -22.85 9.45
C PHE A 658 11.62 -22.68 10.01
N ASN A 659 12.17 -23.74 10.60
CA ASN A 659 13.58 -23.83 10.92
C ASN A 659 14.35 -24.39 9.74
N THR A 660 15.45 -23.74 9.33
CA THR A 660 16.23 -24.12 8.14
C THR A 660 16.74 -25.56 8.20
N GLU A 661 17.29 -26.03 9.32
CA GLU A 661 17.86 -27.38 9.46
C GLU A 661 16.78 -28.47 9.37
N GLU A 662 15.62 -28.25 10.00
CA GLU A 662 14.48 -29.17 9.92
C GLU A 662 13.93 -29.21 8.49
N MET A 663 13.85 -28.07 7.83
CA MET A 663 13.39 -27.94 6.46
C MET A 663 14.33 -28.67 5.49
N GLU A 664 15.65 -28.52 5.64
CA GLU A 664 16.63 -29.25 4.82
C GLU A 664 16.45 -30.75 4.92
N ASN A 665 16.28 -31.28 6.13
CA ASN A 665 16.10 -32.70 6.35
C ASN A 665 14.81 -33.22 5.68
N LEU A 666 13.74 -32.46 5.78
CA LEU A 666 12.46 -32.79 5.14
C LEU A 666 12.58 -32.75 3.62
N ILE A 667 13.24 -31.75 3.06
CA ILE A 667 13.49 -31.63 1.61
C ILE A 667 14.32 -32.79 1.09
N LYS A 668 15.43 -33.11 1.74
CA LYS A 668 16.28 -34.25 1.38
C LYS A 668 15.50 -35.55 1.38
N SER A 669 14.67 -35.80 2.40
CA SER A 669 13.86 -37.03 2.50
C SER A 669 12.84 -37.20 1.37
N ASN A 670 12.30 -36.07 0.84
CA ASN A 670 11.31 -36.07 -0.23
C ASN A 670 11.95 -36.12 -1.63
N PHE A 671 13.02 -35.36 -1.87
CA PHE A 671 13.52 -35.12 -3.22
C PHE A 671 14.80 -35.85 -3.60
N GLU A 672 15.68 -36.23 -2.65
CA GLU A 672 16.91 -36.95 -3.02
C GLU A 672 16.71 -38.31 -3.66
N LYS A 673 15.53 -38.93 -3.46
CA LYS A 673 15.15 -40.19 -4.05
C LYS A 673 14.76 -40.09 -5.54
N ILE A 674 14.51 -38.86 -6.01
CA ILE A 674 14.20 -38.62 -7.41
C ILE A 674 15.47 -38.84 -8.24
N PRO A 675 15.46 -39.71 -9.25
CA PRO A 675 16.66 -40.01 -10.00
C PRO A 675 17.17 -38.79 -10.78
N PHE A 676 18.49 -38.66 -10.87
CA PHE A 676 19.11 -37.69 -11.76
C PHE A 676 18.75 -37.97 -13.22
N SER A 677 18.39 -36.94 -13.95
CA SER A 677 18.29 -36.92 -15.41
C SER A 677 18.86 -35.58 -15.94
N PRO A 678 19.58 -35.58 -17.07
CA PRO A 678 20.19 -34.35 -17.55
C PRO A 678 19.14 -33.28 -17.90
N ALA A 679 19.42 -32.01 -17.54
CA ALA A 679 18.56 -30.91 -17.91
C ALA A 679 18.58 -30.65 -19.42
N PRO A 680 17.47 -30.21 -20.01
CA PRO A 680 17.46 -29.79 -21.41
C PRO A 680 18.32 -28.52 -21.59
N ILE A 681 18.94 -28.38 -22.76
CA ILE A 681 19.73 -27.21 -23.10
C ILE A 681 18.79 -26.11 -23.60
N VAL A 682 18.68 -25.01 -22.83
CA VAL A 682 17.96 -23.81 -23.26
C VAL A 682 18.95 -22.86 -23.95
N SER A 683 18.89 -22.79 -25.26
CA SER A 683 19.73 -21.90 -26.06
C SER A 683 19.00 -20.58 -26.30
N LEU A 684 19.37 -19.55 -25.57
CA LEU A 684 18.83 -18.19 -25.75
C LEU A 684 19.41 -17.58 -27.05
N ILE A 685 18.53 -17.03 -27.88
CA ILE A 685 18.88 -16.42 -29.15
C ILE A 685 18.78 -14.89 -29.00
N ASP A 686 19.84 -14.18 -29.32
CA ASP A 686 19.80 -12.73 -29.39
C ASP A 686 18.95 -12.27 -30.58
N GLU A 687 17.94 -11.43 -30.26
CA GLU A 687 17.07 -10.87 -31.28
C GLU A 687 17.71 -9.62 -31.88
N PRO A 688 17.87 -9.57 -33.23
CA PRO A 688 18.49 -8.42 -33.87
C PRO A 688 17.58 -7.18 -33.72
N SER A 689 18.22 -6.02 -33.47
CA SER A 689 17.52 -4.74 -33.47
C SER A 689 16.87 -4.45 -34.81
N GLN A 690 15.66 -3.87 -34.80
CA GLN A 690 14.98 -3.42 -36.01
C GLN A 690 15.79 -2.36 -36.74
N LYS A 691 15.96 -2.54 -38.07
CA LYS A 691 16.70 -1.63 -38.95
C LYS A 691 15.79 -0.55 -39.55
N LYS A 692 14.47 -0.78 -39.61
CA LYS A 692 13.45 0.13 -40.15
C LYS A 692 12.14 -0.04 -39.45
N GLU A 693 11.25 0.92 -39.60
CA GLU A 693 9.88 0.87 -39.10
C GLU A 693 9.16 -0.37 -39.64
N LYS A 694 8.34 -0.99 -38.76
CA LYS A 694 7.39 -2.05 -39.13
C LYS A 694 6.00 -1.61 -38.66
N SER A 695 5.00 -1.89 -39.45
CA SER A 695 3.60 -1.58 -39.09
C SER A 695 2.66 -2.74 -39.43
N LEU A 696 1.65 -2.95 -38.59
CA LEU A 696 0.52 -3.85 -38.82
C LEU A 696 -0.73 -3.22 -38.26
N ILE A 697 -1.73 -3.05 -39.09
CA ILE A 697 -3.05 -2.58 -38.70
C ILE A 697 -4.02 -3.73 -38.95
N ILE A 698 -4.76 -4.11 -37.90
CA ILE A 698 -5.81 -5.13 -37.96
C ILE A 698 -7.16 -4.40 -37.79
N PRO A 699 -7.93 -4.27 -38.89
CA PRO A 699 -9.24 -3.64 -38.82
C PRO A 699 -10.23 -4.51 -38.04
N GLU A 700 -10.82 -3.93 -37.02
CA GLU A 700 -11.85 -4.56 -36.19
C GLU A 700 -12.93 -3.52 -35.87
N GLU A 701 -14.18 -3.91 -35.87
CA GLU A 701 -15.31 -3.04 -35.50
C GLU A 701 -15.39 -2.92 -33.96
N LYS A 702 -14.41 -2.24 -33.38
CA LYS A 702 -14.29 -1.96 -31.96
C LYS A 702 -14.41 -0.44 -31.71
N LEU A 703 -14.93 -0.09 -30.54
CA LEU A 703 -15.09 1.33 -30.13
C LEU A 703 -13.74 2.00 -29.84
N GLN A 704 -12.72 1.22 -29.48
CA GLN A 704 -11.37 1.68 -29.23
C GLN A 704 -10.37 1.06 -30.19
N VAL A 705 -9.33 1.80 -30.49
CA VAL A 705 -8.10 1.30 -31.11
C VAL A 705 -7.10 1.02 -30.01
N THR A 706 -6.70 -0.25 -29.86
CA THR A 706 -5.58 -0.62 -29.02
C THR A 706 -4.33 -0.75 -29.85
N PHE A 707 -3.21 -0.22 -29.39
CA PHE A 707 -1.97 -0.33 -30.13
C PHE A 707 -0.75 -0.48 -29.22
N ASN A 708 0.23 -1.21 -29.76
CA ASN A 708 1.58 -1.32 -29.22
C ASN A 708 2.56 -0.66 -30.17
N LEU A 709 3.39 0.19 -29.61
CA LEU A 709 4.49 0.86 -30.31
C LEU A 709 5.77 0.57 -29.54
N GLY A 710 6.85 0.14 -30.21
CA GLY A 710 8.04 -0.15 -29.44
C GLY A 710 9.21 -0.65 -30.28
N ARG A 711 10.30 -0.97 -29.60
CA ARG A 711 11.53 -1.46 -30.19
C ARG A 711 12.17 -2.53 -29.31
N MET A 712 12.99 -3.40 -29.90
CA MET A 712 13.71 -4.41 -29.13
C MET A 712 14.64 -3.76 -28.11
N GLY A 713 14.45 -4.14 -26.86
CA GLY A 713 15.32 -3.82 -25.73
C GLY A 713 16.29 -4.97 -25.45
N VAL A 714 16.47 -5.32 -24.16
CA VAL A 714 17.50 -6.25 -23.71
C VAL A 714 16.93 -7.30 -22.75
N SER A 715 17.72 -8.35 -22.48
CA SER A 715 17.42 -9.33 -21.41
C SER A 715 17.67 -8.75 -20.03
N ILE A 716 17.10 -9.40 -18.99
CA ILE A 716 17.29 -8.97 -17.58
C ILE A 716 18.75 -9.03 -17.13
N THR A 717 19.56 -9.92 -17.69
CA THR A 717 20.99 -10.07 -17.36
C THR A 717 21.90 -9.10 -18.10
N HIS A 718 21.36 -8.35 -19.07
CA HIS A 718 22.16 -7.39 -19.83
C HIS A 718 22.53 -6.16 -18.96
N PRO A 719 23.79 -5.64 -19.04
CA PRO A 719 24.21 -4.48 -18.25
C PRO A 719 23.35 -3.22 -18.47
N ASP A 720 22.78 -3.06 -19.65
CA ASP A 720 21.94 -1.91 -20.01
C ASP A 720 20.52 -2.02 -19.44
N PHE A 721 20.15 -3.12 -18.77
CA PHE A 721 18.78 -3.38 -18.33
C PHE A 721 18.28 -2.33 -17.31
N LEU A 722 19.00 -2.12 -16.20
CA LEU A 722 18.58 -1.18 -15.15
C LEU A 722 18.54 0.27 -15.64
N PRO A 723 19.55 0.80 -16.36
CA PRO A 723 19.45 2.13 -16.94
C PRO A 723 18.27 2.28 -17.90
N LEU A 724 17.99 1.26 -18.73
CA LEU A 724 16.85 1.28 -19.66
C LEU A 724 15.50 1.15 -18.93
N LYS A 725 15.47 0.44 -17.80
CA LYS A 725 14.31 0.36 -16.90
C LYS A 725 13.98 1.71 -16.27
N LEU A 726 14.99 2.54 -15.97
CA LEU A 726 14.80 3.91 -15.53
C LEU A 726 14.26 4.82 -16.65
N VAL A 727 14.73 4.64 -17.90
CA VAL A 727 14.13 5.33 -19.06
C VAL A 727 12.64 4.99 -19.19
N GLU A 728 12.30 3.70 -19.04
CA GLU A 728 10.90 3.23 -19.06
C GLU A 728 10.07 3.96 -18.00
N ARG A 729 10.55 4.02 -16.76
CA ARG A 729 9.84 4.65 -15.66
C ARG A 729 9.61 6.15 -15.87
N ILE A 730 10.61 6.86 -16.39
CA ILE A 730 10.54 8.28 -16.72
C ILE A 730 9.50 8.52 -17.82
N LEU A 731 9.56 7.77 -18.93
CA LEU A 731 8.61 7.92 -20.02
C LEU A 731 7.19 7.50 -19.62
N SER A 732 7.06 6.44 -18.82
CA SER A 732 5.77 6.01 -18.29
C SER A 732 5.10 7.15 -17.51
N SER A 733 5.84 7.80 -16.62
CA SER A 733 5.33 8.92 -15.83
C SER A 733 4.92 10.12 -16.71
N ARG A 734 5.77 10.54 -17.64
CA ARG A 734 5.49 11.67 -18.53
C ARG A 734 4.28 11.44 -19.42
N LEU A 735 4.21 10.27 -20.06
CA LEU A 735 3.15 9.93 -21.01
C LEU A 735 1.81 9.71 -20.29
N PHE A 736 1.82 9.03 -19.13
CA PHE A 736 0.63 8.84 -18.32
C PHE A 736 0.06 10.20 -17.88
N PHE A 737 0.90 11.06 -17.32
CA PHE A 737 0.46 12.37 -16.86
C PHE A 737 -0.17 13.19 -18.00
N LYS A 738 0.52 13.23 -19.15
CA LYS A 738 0.07 14.01 -20.30
C LYS A 738 -1.21 13.47 -20.93
N TYR A 739 -1.25 12.18 -21.29
CA TYR A 739 -2.34 11.64 -22.13
C TYR A 739 -3.50 11.06 -21.36
N VAL A 740 -3.29 10.63 -20.13
CA VAL A 740 -4.36 10.15 -19.26
C VAL A 740 -4.90 11.29 -18.39
N TYR A 741 -3.99 12.02 -17.73
CA TYR A 741 -4.37 12.99 -16.73
C TYR A 741 -4.70 14.38 -17.31
N GLU A 742 -3.82 14.96 -18.17
CA GLU A 742 -4.05 16.32 -18.72
C GLU A 742 -5.02 16.32 -19.90
N GLU A 743 -4.84 15.40 -20.85
CA GLU A 743 -5.61 15.40 -22.10
C GLU A 743 -6.84 14.49 -22.06
N GLY A 744 -6.99 13.60 -21.06
CA GLY A 744 -8.11 12.65 -20.96
C GLY A 744 -8.29 11.76 -22.20
N MET A 745 -7.22 11.57 -22.98
CA MET A 745 -7.28 10.94 -24.29
C MET A 745 -7.36 9.42 -24.23
N ALA A 746 -6.83 8.84 -23.17
CA ALA A 746 -6.78 7.40 -22.94
C ALA A 746 -7.18 7.06 -21.51
N TYR A 747 -7.89 5.96 -21.38
CA TYR A 747 -8.12 5.33 -20.09
C TYR A 747 -6.89 4.59 -19.58
N ARG A 748 -6.07 4.01 -20.48
CA ARG A 748 -4.92 3.15 -20.19
C ARG A 748 -3.75 3.51 -21.10
N MET A 749 -2.63 3.82 -20.46
CA MET A 749 -1.35 4.04 -21.10
C MET A 749 -0.26 3.35 -20.28
N TRP A 750 0.44 2.40 -20.88
CA TRP A 750 1.53 1.69 -20.24
C TRP A 750 2.83 1.86 -21.04
N THR A 751 3.92 2.09 -20.33
CA THR A 751 5.27 1.94 -20.88
C THR A 751 5.94 0.86 -20.07
N TYR A 752 6.42 -0.18 -20.72
CA TYR A 752 7.04 -1.31 -20.00
C TYR A 752 8.11 -2.00 -20.82
N MET A 753 9.07 -2.59 -20.11
CA MET A 753 10.02 -3.58 -20.59
C MET A 753 9.99 -4.78 -19.63
N GLN A 754 9.57 -5.92 -20.12
CA GLN A 754 9.44 -7.12 -19.28
C GLN A 754 10.82 -7.68 -18.90
N SER A 755 10.92 -8.22 -17.68
CA SER A 755 12.09 -8.96 -17.22
C SER A 755 12.07 -10.37 -17.80
N ARG A 756 12.87 -10.66 -18.84
CA ARG A 756 12.92 -11.93 -19.53
C ARG A 756 14.33 -12.47 -19.64
N LEU A 757 14.47 -13.79 -19.80
CA LEU A 757 15.77 -14.43 -20.01
C LEU A 757 16.40 -14.02 -21.35
N GLY A 758 15.61 -13.93 -22.41
CA GLY A 758 16.03 -13.38 -23.71
C GLY A 758 15.68 -11.89 -23.85
N SER A 759 16.04 -11.27 -24.97
CA SER A 759 15.75 -9.87 -25.25
C SER A 759 14.25 -9.59 -25.20
N ALA A 760 13.83 -8.56 -24.48
CA ALA A 760 12.45 -8.12 -24.34
C ALA A 760 12.25 -6.75 -25.01
N PRO A 761 11.10 -6.46 -25.64
CA PRO A 761 10.85 -5.16 -26.22
C PRO A 761 10.59 -4.09 -25.15
N PHE A 762 11.01 -2.88 -25.44
CA PHE A 762 10.55 -1.66 -24.80
C PHE A 762 9.26 -1.22 -25.50
N THR A 763 8.15 -1.26 -24.79
CA THR A 763 6.81 -1.15 -25.38
C THR A 763 6.04 0.01 -24.77
N PHE A 764 5.36 0.77 -25.63
CA PHE A 764 4.29 1.69 -25.31
C PHE A 764 2.97 1.03 -25.70
N GLU A 765 2.05 0.85 -24.77
CA GLU A 765 0.74 0.24 -24.97
C GLU A 765 -0.33 1.27 -24.62
N MET A 766 -1.31 1.50 -25.52
CA MET A 766 -2.35 2.48 -25.30
C MET A 766 -3.66 2.05 -25.98
N GLY A 767 -4.80 2.43 -25.35
CA GLY A 767 -6.14 2.30 -25.91
C GLY A 767 -6.78 3.67 -26.03
N VAL A 768 -7.24 4.04 -27.24
CA VAL A 768 -7.81 5.35 -27.54
C VAL A 768 -9.01 5.21 -28.50
N SER A 769 -9.85 6.24 -28.58
CA SER A 769 -10.85 6.31 -29.65
C SER A 769 -10.19 6.42 -31.04
N PRO A 770 -10.82 5.93 -32.13
CA PRO A 770 -10.23 5.91 -33.47
C PRO A 770 -9.71 7.26 -33.94
N GLU A 771 -10.44 8.35 -33.69
CA GLU A 771 -10.08 9.73 -34.05
C GLU A 771 -8.81 10.22 -33.33
N ASN A 772 -8.52 9.71 -32.15
CA ASN A 772 -7.36 10.08 -31.37
C ASN A 772 -6.09 9.24 -31.64
N PHE A 773 -6.20 8.16 -32.40
CA PHE A 773 -5.10 7.22 -32.64
C PHE A 773 -3.84 7.91 -33.22
N SER A 774 -4.02 8.71 -34.28
CA SER A 774 -2.87 9.41 -34.91
C SER A 774 -2.24 10.43 -33.97
N LYS A 775 -3.04 11.14 -33.17
CA LYS A 775 -2.58 12.10 -32.16
C LYS A 775 -1.80 11.40 -31.06
N ALA A 776 -2.31 10.29 -30.52
CA ALA A 776 -1.68 9.48 -29.48
C ALA A 776 -0.35 8.89 -29.94
N LYS A 777 -0.34 8.21 -31.09
CA LYS A 777 0.89 7.64 -31.68
C LYS A 777 1.97 8.71 -31.87
N ASN A 778 1.62 9.82 -32.54
CA ASN A 778 2.58 10.90 -32.80
C ASN A 778 3.03 11.59 -31.50
N GLY A 779 2.18 11.66 -30.54
CA GLY A 779 2.46 12.18 -29.20
C GLY A 779 3.52 11.37 -28.47
N ILE A 780 3.42 10.04 -28.45
CA ILE A 780 4.45 9.16 -27.89
C ILE A 780 5.79 9.37 -28.60
N ILE A 781 5.78 9.39 -29.95
CA ILE A 781 6.97 9.63 -30.77
C ILE A 781 7.62 10.98 -30.42
N ASN A 782 6.82 12.03 -30.28
CA ASN A 782 7.30 13.36 -29.94
C ASN A 782 7.88 13.44 -28.52
N GLU A 783 7.30 12.75 -27.56
CA GLU A 783 7.82 12.69 -26.19
C GLU A 783 9.18 11.98 -26.16
N VAL A 784 9.30 10.87 -26.87
CA VAL A 784 10.61 10.20 -27.05
C VAL A 784 11.62 11.14 -27.72
N LYS A 785 11.26 11.84 -28.80
CA LYS A 785 12.14 12.80 -29.45
C LYS A 785 12.54 13.96 -28.52
N THR A 786 11.63 14.41 -27.65
CA THR A 786 11.90 15.44 -26.65
C THR A 786 12.90 14.94 -25.61
N LEU A 787 12.68 13.74 -25.06
CA LEU A 787 13.62 13.10 -24.13
C LEU A 787 15.03 13.00 -24.73
N LEU A 788 15.15 12.56 -25.98
CA LEU A 788 16.45 12.37 -26.64
C LEU A 788 17.23 13.68 -26.86
N LYS A 789 16.55 14.82 -26.89
CA LYS A 789 17.13 16.17 -27.09
C LYS A 789 17.36 16.96 -25.82
N SER A 790 16.64 16.64 -24.74
CA SER A 790 16.69 17.36 -23.46
C SER A 790 17.72 16.75 -22.50
N SER A 791 18.15 17.53 -21.50
CA SER A 791 18.77 17.00 -20.30
C SER A 791 17.67 16.53 -19.32
N LEU A 792 17.92 15.43 -18.62
CA LEU A 792 17.03 14.96 -17.56
C LEU A 792 17.26 15.78 -16.28
N PRO A 793 16.21 16.36 -15.69
CA PRO A 793 16.31 16.96 -14.36
C PRO A 793 16.66 15.91 -13.30
N ASP A 794 17.55 16.22 -12.38
CA ASP A 794 17.95 15.29 -11.31
C ASP A 794 16.76 14.83 -10.47
N LYS A 795 15.81 15.74 -10.15
CA LYS A 795 14.58 15.41 -9.43
C LYS A 795 13.75 14.33 -10.12
N GLU A 796 13.66 14.34 -11.44
CA GLU A 796 12.92 13.34 -12.21
C GLU A 796 13.61 11.96 -12.18
N VAL A 797 14.93 11.95 -12.22
CA VAL A 797 15.75 10.73 -12.09
C VAL A 797 15.61 10.14 -10.70
N GLU A 798 15.70 10.95 -9.66
CA GLU A 798 15.53 10.49 -8.27
C GLU A 798 14.11 9.97 -8.01
N THR A 799 13.08 10.63 -8.55
CA THR A 799 11.70 10.13 -8.49
C THR A 799 11.56 8.78 -9.19
N ALA A 800 12.17 8.60 -10.37
CA ALA A 800 12.12 7.33 -11.09
C ALA A 800 12.85 6.20 -10.33
N LYS A 801 13.99 6.47 -9.70
CA LYS A 801 14.70 5.52 -8.84
C LYS A 801 13.86 5.14 -7.61
N ALA A 802 13.32 6.14 -6.91
CA ALA A 802 12.45 5.92 -5.76
C ALA A 802 11.25 5.04 -6.13
N ASN A 803 10.59 5.31 -7.26
CA ASN A 803 9.47 4.51 -7.75
C ASN A 803 9.85 3.05 -8.07
N LEU A 804 11.04 2.80 -8.64
CA LEU A 804 11.50 1.43 -8.88
C LEU A 804 11.80 0.69 -7.58
N ILE A 805 12.45 1.36 -6.61
CA ILE A 805 12.81 0.78 -5.31
C ILE A 805 11.56 0.50 -4.49
N SER A 806 10.64 1.47 -4.40
CA SER A 806 9.36 1.28 -3.70
C SER A 806 8.53 0.17 -4.33
N GLY A 807 8.44 0.15 -5.67
CA GLY A 807 7.77 -0.93 -6.39
C GLY A 807 8.38 -2.31 -6.12
N PHE A 808 9.71 -2.38 -5.99
CA PHE A 808 10.40 -3.61 -5.60
C PHE A 808 10.02 -4.04 -4.17
N TYR A 809 10.08 -3.15 -3.18
CA TYR A 809 9.68 -3.49 -1.81
C TYR A 809 8.22 -3.91 -1.72
N LEU A 810 7.31 -3.22 -2.44
CA LEU A 810 5.91 -3.60 -2.52
C LEU A 810 5.70 -5.00 -3.12
N SER A 811 6.57 -5.43 -4.04
CA SER A 811 6.55 -6.77 -4.63
C SER A 811 7.19 -7.85 -3.75
N GLN A 812 7.61 -7.53 -2.51
CA GLN A 812 8.26 -8.46 -1.57
C GLN A 812 7.44 -8.65 -0.27
N GLN A 813 6.16 -8.25 -0.27
CA GLN A 813 5.36 -8.22 0.96
C GLN A 813 4.97 -9.61 1.49
N THR A 814 4.79 -10.59 0.60
CA THR A 814 4.38 -11.94 0.99
C THR A 814 5.51 -12.95 0.87
N ASN A 815 5.45 -14.03 1.65
CA ASN A 815 6.40 -15.14 1.52
C ASN A 815 6.42 -15.71 0.09
N THR A 816 5.25 -15.77 -0.55
CA THR A 816 5.13 -16.19 -1.96
C THR A 816 5.89 -15.25 -2.91
N ASP A 817 5.79 -13.95 -2.72
CA ASP A 817 6.46 -12.98 -3.60
C ASP A 817 7.99 -12.98 -3.40
N GLN A 818 8.44 -13.15 -2.17
CA GLN A 818 9.86 -13.31 -1.87
C GLN A 818 10.43 -14.59 -2.49
N ALA A 819 9.69 -15.73 -2.35
CA ALA A 819 10.07 -17.00 -2.96
C ALA A 819 10.14 -16.93 -4.50
N LYS A 820 9.16 -16.27 -5.14
CA LYS A 820 9.16 -15.99 -6.60
C LYS A 820 10.38 -15.19 -7.02
N THR A 821 10.69 -14.14 -6.30
CA THR A 821 11.81 -13.24 -6.62
C THR A 821 13.15 -13.98 -6.56
N MET A 822 13.37 -14.76 -5.50
CA MET A 822 14.58 -15.56 -5.35
C MET A 822 14.70 -16.62 -6.47
N ALA A 823 13.62 -17.37 -6.72
CA ALA A 823 13.59 -18.38 -7.77
C ALA A 823 13.84 -17.78 -9.16
N PHE A 824 13.22 -16.62 -9.47
CA PHE A 824 13.39 -15.96 -10.76
C PHE A 824 14.81 -15.42 -10.98
N TYR A 825 15.41 -14.80 -9.98
CA TYR A 825 16.78 -14.28 -10.12
C TYR A 825 17.80 -15.42 -10.21
N GLU A 826 17.59 -16.51 -9.49
CA GLU A 826 18.43 -17.71 -9.65
C GLU A 826 18.28 -18.33 -11.05
N LEU A 827 17.04 -18.51 -11.51
CA LEU A 827 16.74 -19.03 -12.85
C LEU A 827 17.34 -18.18 -13.96
N SER A 828 17.35 -16.86 -13.78
CA SER A 828 17.89 -15.89 -14.76
C SER A 828 19.42 -15.88 -14.81
N GLY A 829 20.10 -16.43 -13.79
CA GLY A 829 21.56 -16.40 -13.66
C GLY A 829 22.10 -15.15 -12.98
N LEU A 830 21.23 -14.24 -12.47
CA LEU A 830 21.62 -13.09 -11.63
C LEU A 830 21.98 -13.53 -10.20
N GLY A 831 21.54 -14.72 -9.81
CA GLY A 831 21.71 -15.27 -8.49
C GLY A 831 20.61 -14.85 -7.50
N TYR A 832 20.22 -15.75 -6.61
CA TYR A 832 19.10 -15.59 -5.69
C TYR A 832 19.22 -14.39 -4.73
N LEU A 833 20.43 -13.87 -4.49
CA LEU A 833 20.70 -12.68 -3.67
C LEU A 833 20.56 -11.35 -4.42
N TYR A 834 20.26 -11.37 -5.72
CA TYR A 834 20.17 -10.14 -6.52
C TYR A 834 19.13 -9.16 -5.95
N GLY A 835 18.02 -9.67 -5.42
CA GLY A 835 16.97 -8.85 -4.80
C GLY A 835 17.45 -8.07 -3.58
N GLU A 836 18.32 -8.63 -2.76
CA GLU A 836 18.90 -7.95 -1.58
C GLU A 836 19.72 -6.71 -1.97
N ASN A 837 20.34 -6.73 -3.14
CA ASN A 837 21.18 -5.65 -3.66
C ASN A 837 20.43 -4.72 -4.63
N TYR A 838 19.18 -5.03 -5.00
CA TYR A 838 18.45 -4.30 -6.04
C TYR A 838 18.34 -2.79 -5.79
N PRO A 839 18.00 -2.30 -4.57
CA PRO A 839 17.95 -0.87 -4.29
C PRO A 839 19.30 -0.18 -4.50
N GLU A 840 20.39 -0.81 -4.07
CA GLU A 840 21.74 -0.26 -4.26
C GLU A 840 22.13 -0.21 -5.73
N LEU A 841 21.81 -1.25 -6.50
CA LEU A 841 22.06 -1.31 -7.95
C LEU A 841 21.30 -0.21 -8.70
N VAL A 842 20.03 0.04 -8.36
CA VAL A 842 19.24 1.11 -8.94
C VAL A 842 19.84 2.48 -8.61
N ASN A 843 20.24 2.70 -7.35
CA ASN A 843 20.81 3.98 -6.90
C ASN A 843 22.17 4.29 -7.57
N LYS A 844 22.96 3.28 -7.91
CA LYS A 844 24.26 3.44 -8.60
C LYS A 844 24.13 3.93 -10.05
N VAL A 845 22.99 3.78 -10.69
CA VAL A 845 22.79 4.22 -12.08
C VAL A 845 22.88 5.73 -12.20
N LYS A 846 23.73 6.23 -13.09
CA LYS A 846 23.94 7.67 -13.32
C LYS A 846 23.00 8.21 -14.39
N THR A 847 22.61 9.49 -14.29
CA THR A 847 21.80 10.20 -15.30
C THR A 847 22.39 10.09 -16.72
N SER A 848 23.71 10.15 -16.85
CA SER A 848 24.40 9.99 -18.12
C SER A 848 24.22 8.61 -18.76
N GLU A 849 24.13 7.54 -17.95
CA GLU A 849 23.89 6.18 -18.42
C GLU A 849 22.44 6.03 -18.89
N ILE A 850 21.48 6.62 -18.16
CA ILE A 850 20.06 6.65 -18.55
C ILE A 850 19.92 7.28 -19.93
N MET A 851 20.49 8.48 -20.13
CA MET A 851 20.44 9.19 -21.41
C MET A 851 21.17 8.46 -22.53
N LYS A 852 22.29 7.80 -22.24
CA LYS A 852 23.00 6.96 -23.20
C LYS A 852 22.12 5.80 -23.66
N MET A 853 21.38 5.14 -22.75
CA MET A 853 20.48 4.04 -23.10
C MET A 853 19.24 4.53 -23.85
N ALA A 854 18.66 5.67 -23.48
CA ALA A 854 17.58 6.27 -24.24
C ALA A 854 18.00 6.48 -25.72
N LYS A 855 19.17 7.07 -25.96
CA LYS A 855 19.72 7.30 -27.32
C LYS A 855 20.04 6.00 -28.07
N LYS A 856 20.49 4.95 -27.37
CA LYS A 856 20.84 3.66 -27.99
C LYS A 856 19.61 2.87 -28.43
N TYR A 857 18.56 2.84 -27.56
CA TYR A 857 17.44 1.92 -27.75
C TYR A 857 16.18 2.60 -28.29
N LEU A 858 15.96 3.90 -28.07
CA LEU A 858 14.72 4.59 -28.44
C LEU A 858 14.89 5.46 -29.68
N ASP A 859 15.01 4.82 -30.84
CA ASP A 859 14.99 5.49 -32.15
C ASP A 859 13.57 5.37 -32.74
N PRO A 860 12.76 6.45 -32.74
CA PRO A 860 11.36 6.38 -33.18
C PRO A 860 11.18 5.99 -34.66
N GLU A 861 12.18 6.20 -35.51
CA GLU A 861 12.12 5.84 -36.93
C GLU A 861 12.23 4.32 -37.15
N LYS A 862 12.51 3.56 -36.10
CA LYS A 862 12.71 2.11 -36.13
C LYS A 862 11.69 1.39 -35.22
N PHE A 863 10.64 2.06 -34.81
CA PHE A 863 9.62 1.44 -33.98
C PHE A 863 8.79 0.43 -34.80
N THR A 864 8.36 -0.61 -34.11
CA THR A 864 7.30 -1.52 -34.56
C THR A 864 5.97 -1.06 -34.01
N LEU A 865 4.98 -0.91 -34.88
CA LEU A 865 3.59 -0.57 -34.55
C LEU A 865 2.69 -1.77 -34.85
N VAL A 866 1.86 -2.15 -33.92
CA VAL A 866 0.68 -2.98 -34.16
C VAL A 866 -0.53 -2.28 -33.55
N ALA A 867 -1.62 -2.17 -34.33
CA ALA A 867 -2.86 -1.56 -33.90
C ALA A 867 -4.05 -2.44 -34.31
N VAL A 868 -5.00 -2.59 -33.39
CA VAL A 868 -6.25 -3.34 -33.58
C VAL A 868 -7.42 -2.42 -33.29
N GLY A 869 -8.35 -2.28 -34.22
CA GLY A 869 -9.54 -1.45 -34.05
C GLY A 869 -10.02 -0.85 -35.37
N LYS A 870 -10.96 0.10 -35.27
CA LYS A 870 -11.60 0.74 -36.44
C LYS A 870 -10.67 1.76 -37.09
N LEU A 871 -9.74 1.24 -37.88
CA LEU A 871 -8.79 2.02 -38.69
C LEU A 871 -8.82 1.54 -40.13
N GLU A 872 -8.72 2.50 -41.07
CA GLU A 872 -8.57 2.15 -42.48
C GLU A 872 -7.19 1.52 -42.71
N LYS A 873 -7.17 0.40 -43.44
CA LYS A 873 -5.89 -0.19 -43.92
C LYS A 873 -5.22 0.84 -44.82
N LYS A 874 -4.15 1.48 -44.33
CA LYS A 874 -3.25 2.15 -45.26
C LYS A 874 -2.43 1.06 -45.94
N GLU A 875 -2.58 0.96 -47.27
CA GLU A 875 -1.79 0.11 -48.12
C GLU A 875 -0.27 0.31 -47.95
#